data_61f5bc60a6a6b6b41c1abc1d64163520
#
_entry.id   61f5bc60a6a6b6b41c1abc1d64163520
#
_cell.length_a   1.000
_cell.length_b   1.000
_cell.length_c   1.000
_cell.angle_alpha   90.00
_cell.angle_beta   90.00
_cell.angle_gamma   90.00
#
_symmetry.space_group_name_H-M   'P 1'
#
loop_
_entity.id
_entity.type
_entity.pdbx_description
1 polymer ?
#
loop_
_entity_poly.entity_id
_entity_poly.type
_entity_poly.pdbx_seq_one_letter_code
_entity_poly.pdbx_strand_id
1 'polypeptide(L)'
;MTALARWCLRRRIVVIVLWLAAFAGVAVAAGVTGAAYSNNYEVPGTESGQASARMAKAFPGRSGDSGTLVWHTDSGTVRSGAVEKTMRHTLAKIAGLPGVSEVESPYGTPADGPGARQISKDGHTAYASVLFDRPTDDLDAAQVQKVVDTAQAASRPGLQIELGGAGIALTEAPRAQLPEIIGLCAAAVVLFLAFGSLAATFLPIITALAAVGTASGGITLFSHAMTVADFAPMLGMLIGLGVGIDYALFIVTRHRKGLREGLPVDEAATRALAVSGRAVVFAGATVCIALLGMLILRLSFLNGVALAASLTVVLTVAAAVTLLPALLGLIGMRALSRRERRRLAEHGPRPERPTGIAARWSGFVERHPKLLGAVAAAVMLALALPTFGLHLGTSDQGNNPATSTTRKAYDLLAGDGPGAGHGSGFGPGFNGPLTLVGTMDGAKDRIAFEKLPHRLRDTPGVAGVSRPVFDGGHGTGVITVVPTSSPQSRQTSDLVERLRTEVLPEAGGATTLRVQVGGITAGYDDFAAVIVGKLPLFIGVVIALGSVLLLLAFRSIGIPLKAALMNVAAVASSFGIVVAVFQWGWGSELLGLGSAGPIEPFLPVIMVSVLFGLSMDYQVFLVSRMYEEWQLTHDNRRAVRVGLAETSRVINSAAVIMIAVFGAFVLSGDRIIAMFGIGLACAVALDAFVLRTLLVPALMHLLGGANWWLPSWLDRWLPRISIEPPPEPAGVRLPGPQDGEKPLVQV
;
A
#
# COMPACT_ATOMS: atom_id res chain seq x y z
N MET A 1 3.29 -31.97 -1.40
CA MET A 1 4.33 -31.24 -2.17
C MET A 1 5.13 -32.16 -3.13
N THR A 2 5.69 -33.28 -2.72
CA THR A 2 6.48 -34.17 -3.61
C THR A 2 5.71 -34.70 -4.82
N ALA A 3 4.43 -35.07 -4.65
CA ALA A 3 3.58 -35.51 -5.77
C ALA A 3 3.32 -34.37 -6.77
N LEU A 4 3.00 -33.15 -6.27
CA LEU A 4 2.81 -31.95 -7.09
C LEU A 4 4.08 -31.60 -7.88
N ALA A 5 5.25 -31.62 -7.21
CA ALA A 5 6.55 -31.38 -7.86
C ALA A 5 6.80 -32.35 -9.01
N ARG A 6 6.64 -33.62 -8.75
CA ARG A 6 6.82 -34.68 -9.79
C ARG A 6 5.83 -34.50 -10.95
N TRP A 7 4.60 -34.16 -10.67
CA TRP A 7 3.60 -33.89 -11.72
C TRP A 7 3.98 -32.67 -12.58
N CYS A 8 4.36 -31.54 -11.95
CA CYS A 8 4.81 -30.34 -12.68
C CYS A 8 6.05 -30.56 -13.51
N LEU A 9 7.03 -31.34 -13.01
CA LEU A 9 8.26 -31.69 -13.74
C LEU A 9 7.98 -32.61 -14.94
N ARG A 10 7.12 -33.63 -14.78
CA ARG A 10 6.74 -34.53 -15.86
C ARG A 10 5.90 -33.86 -16.94
N ARG A 11 5.00 -32.96 -16.55
CA ARG A 11 4.05 -32.24 -17.43
C ARG A 11 4.41 -30.77 -17.59
N ARG A 12 5.71 -30.43 -17.60
CA ARG A 12 6.22 -29.05 -17.58
C ARG A 12 5.61 -28.14 -18.65
N ILE A 13 5.45 -28.65 -19.89
CA ILE A 13 4.86 -27.88 -21.00
C ILE A 13 3.38 -27.60 -20.73
N VAL A 14 2.63 -28.56 -20.22
CA VAL A 14 1.21 -28.40 -19.88
C VAL A 14 1.03 -27.32 -18.80
N VAL A 15 1.86 -27.33 -17.75
CA VAL A 15 1.81 -26.32 -16.69
C VAL A 15 2.09 -24.92 -17.25
N ILE A 16 3.13 -24.78 -18.08
CA ILE A 16 3.47 -23.49 -18.69
C ILE A 16 2.32 -22.99 -19.60
N VAL A 17 1.76 -23.88 -20.43
CA VAL A 17 0.64 -23.52 -21.31
C VAL A 17 -0.60 -23.14 -20.51
N LEU A 18 -0.90 -23.84 -19.40
CA LEU A 18 -2.03 -23.48 -18.54
C LEU A 18 -1.86 -22.09 -17.92
N TRP A 19 -0.66 -21.75 -17.46
CA TRP A 19 -0.39 -20.41 -16.92
C TRP A 19 -0.48 -19.32 -17.99
N LEU A 20 0.05 -19.58 -19.19
CA LEU A 20 -0.08 -18.65 -20.33
C LEU A 20 -1.53 -18.49 -20.76
N ALA A 21 -2.30 -19.59 -20.81
CA ALA A 21 -3.72 -19.55 -21.13
C ALA A 21 -4.53 -18.81 -20.06
N ALA A 22 -4.24 -19.03 -18.78
CA ALA A 22 -4.87 -18.30 -17.68
C ALA A 22 -4.58 -16.79 -17.77
N PHE A 23 -3.31 -16.43 -17.96
CA PHE A 23 -2.89 -15.03 -18.12
C PHE A 23 -3.57 -14.38 -19.34
N ALA A 24 -3.50 -15.04 -20.52
CA ALA A 24 -4.11 -14.51 -21.74
C ALA A 24 -5.63 -14.42 -21.62
N GLY A 25 -6.30 -15.44 -21.05
CA GLY A 25 -7.74 -15.45 -20.86
C GLY A 25 -8.23 -14.33 -19.95
N VAL A 26 -7.55 -14.13 -18.82
CA VAL A 26 -7.88 -13.06 -17.89
C VAL A 26 -7.55 -11.69 -18.48
N ALA A 27 -6.43 -11.54 -19.20
CA ALA A 27 -6.06 -10.28 -19.85
C ALA A 27 -7.06 -9.87 -20.94
N VAL A 28 -7.51 -10.83 -21.76
CA VAL A 28 -8.55 -10.59 -22.78
C VAL A 28 -9.87 -10.21 -22.11
N ALA A 29 -10.30 -10.97 -21.09
CA ALA A 29 -11.53 -10.68 -20.37
C ALA A 29 -11.51 -9.28 -19.75
N ALA A 30 -10.43 -8.92 -19.03
CA ALA A 30 -10.26 -7.60 -18.44
C ALA A 30 -10.20 -6.47 -19.50
N GLY A 31 -9.56 -6.74 -20.65
CA GLY A 31 -9.49 -5.78 -21.76
C GLY A 31 -10.85 -5.52 -22.43
N VAL A 32 -11.74 -6.52 -22.47
CA VAL A 32 -13.10 -6.38 -23.04
C VAL A 32 -14.04 -5.69 -22.07
N THR A 33 -13.97 -6.03 -20.76
CA THR A 33 -14.89 -5.47 -19.76
C THR A 33 -14.48 -4.07 -19.28
N GLY A 34 -13.19 -3.73 -19.40
CA GLY A 34 -12.65 -2.52 -18.79
C GLY A 34 -12.49 -2.65 -17.28
N ALA A 35 -12.18 -1.55 -16.61
CA ALA A 35 -12.07 -1.45 -15.16
C ALA A 35 -13.27 -0.67 -14.58
N ALA A 36 -13.76 -1.11 -13.42
CA ALA A 36 -14.82 -0.43 -12.67
C ALA A 36 -14.31 -0.12 -11.25
N TYR A 37 -13.15 0.56 -11.15
CA TYR A 37 -12.60 0.98 -9.86
C TYR A 37 -13.38 2.15 -9.30
N SER A 38 -13.46 2.26 -7.99
CA SER A 38 -14.12 3.36 -7.30
C SER A 38 -13.44 3.70 -5.99
N ASN A 39 -13.13 4.98 -5.81
CA ASN A 39 -12.52 5.53 -4.59
C ASN A 39 -13.58 6.10 -3.64
N ASN A 40 -14.64 5.35 -3.42
CA ASN A 40 -15.67 5.78 -2.49
C ASN A 40 -15.23 5.58 -1.03
N TYR A 41 -14.83 6.66 -0.38
CA TYR A 41 -14.47 6.71 1.05
C TYR A 41 -15.69 6.91 1.97
N GLU A 42 -16.91 6.93 1.42
CA GLU A 42 -18.11 7.05 2.23
C GLU A 42 -18.27 5.87 3.17
N VAL A 43 -18.46 6.15 4.44
CA VAL A 43 -18.69 5.14 5.45
C VAL A 43 -20.19 5.12 5.77
N PRO A 44 -20.92 4.05 5.38
CA PRO A 44 -22.33 3.92 5.70
C PRO A 44 -22.56 3.99 7.22
N GLY A 45 -23.53 4.82 7.62
CA GLY A 45 -23.88 4.98 9.03
C GLY A 45 -23.19 6.13 9.75
N THR A 46 -22.17 6.77 9.17
CA THR A 46 -21.63 8.03 9.68
C THR A 46 -22.54 9.21 9.33
N GLU A 47 -22.35 10.33 10.00
CA GLU A 47 -23.14 11.54 9.76
C GLU A 47 -22.93 12.07 8.35
N SER A 48 -21.69 12.15 7.88
CA SER A 48 -21.36 12.57 6.52
C SER A 48 -21.93 11.63 5.45
N GLY A 49 -21.89 10.33 5.66
CA GLY A 49 -22.49 9.35 4.75
C GLY A 49 -24.01 9.47 4.68
N GLN A 50 -24.68 9.75 5.80
CA GLN A 50 -26.11 10.04 5.80
C GLN A 50 -26.46 11.35 5.10
N ALA A 51 -25.65 12.40 5.29
CA ALA A 51 -25.81 13.68 4.61
C ALA A 51 -25.65 13.52 3.09
N SER A 52 -24.63 12.78 2.64
CA SER A 52 -24.40 12.48 1.22
C SER A 52 -25.55 11.72 0.59
N ALA A 53 -26.04 10.65 1.25
CA ALA A 53 -27.17 9.86 0.76
C ALA A 53 -28.47 10.69 0.65
N ARG A 54 -28.71 11.63 1.56
CA ARG A 54 -29.85 12.55 1.50
C ARG A 54 -29.70 13.56 0.37
N MET A 55 -28.50 14.14 0.23
CA MET A 55 -28.18 15.08 -0.84
C MET A 55 -28.41 14.46 -2.23
N ALA A 56 -27.95 13.22 -2.45
CA ALA A 56 -28.13 12.52 -3.71
C ALA A 56 -29.63 12.30 -4.06
N LYS A 57 -30.47 12.07 -3.04
CA LYS A 57 -31.92 11.94 -3.24
C LYS A 57 -32.63 13.27 -3.51
N ALA A 58 -32.19 14.33 -2.82
CA ALA A 58 -32.84 15.63 -2.90
C ALA A 58 -32.41 16.42 -4.16
N PHE A 59 -31.21 16.21 -4.66
CA PHE A 59 -30.61 16.95 -5.77
C PHE A 59 -30.03 16.03 -6.86
N PRO A 60 -30.81 15.19 -7.52
CA PRO A 60 -30.33 14.16 -8.48
C PRO A 60 -29.65 14.72 -9.74
N GLY A 61 -29.84 16.02 -10.06
CA GLY A 61 -29.24 16.67 -11.22
C GLY A 61 -27.79 17.16 -11.04
N ARG A 62 -27.19 16.97 -9.86
CA ARG A 62 -25.79 17.36 -9.55
C ARG A 62 -24.88 16.17 -9.31
N SER A 63 -25.03 15.11 -10.10
CA SER A 63 -24.29 13.86 -9.94
C SER A 63 -23.00 13.78 -10.76
N GLY A 64 -22.72 14.73 -11.66
CA GLY A 64 -21.48 14.81 -12.42
C GLY A 64 -20.32 15.36 -11.59
N ASP A 65 -19.09 15.06 -12.00
CA ASP A 65 -17.90 15.67 -11.39
C ASP A 65 -17.78 17.15 -11.77
N SER A 66 -17.13 17.93 -10.90
CA SER A 66 -16.87 19.35 -11.13
C SER A 66 -15.39 19.66 -11.05
N GLY A 67 -14.84 20.19 -12.14
CA GLY A 67 -13.53 20.83 -12.17
C GLY A 67 -13.63 22.33 -11.90
N THR A 68 -12.59 22.90 -11.33
CA THR A 68 -12.47 24.35 -11.11
C THR A 68 -11.38 24.90 -12.01
N LEU A 69 -11.73 25.80 -12.91
CA LEU A 69 -10.78 26.55 -13.73
C LEU A 69 -10.52 27.89 -13.04
N VAL A 70 -9.27 28.14 -12.66
CA VAL A 70 -8.84 29.32 -11.91
C VAL A 70 -7.91 30.16 -12.79
N TRP A 71 -8.07 31.46 -12.73
CA TRP A 71 -7.10 32.38 -13.35
C TRP A 71 -6.77 33.53 -12.41
N HIS A 72 -5.51 33.97 -12.52
CA HIS A 72 -4.96 35.08 -11.72
C HIS A 72 -4.24 36.05 -12.62
N THR A 73 -4.31 37.34 -12.25
CA THR A 73 -3.62 38.46 -12.93
C THR A 73 -2.63 39.13 -11.99
N ASP A 74 -1.35 39.21 -12.41
CA ASP A 74 -0.31 39.90 -11.65
C ASP A 74 -0.52 41.42 -11.56
N SER A 75 -1.24 41.99 -12.54
CA SER A 75 -1.52 43.43 -12.63
C SER A 75 -2.92 43.72 -13.19
N GLY A 76 -3.60 44.71 -12.63
CA GLY A 76 -4.98 45.03 -13.00
C GLY A 76 -5.99 44.09 -12.31
N THR A 77 -7.14 43.91 -12.90
CA THR A 77 -8.19 43.04 -12.35
C THR A 77 -8.68 42.02 -13.41
N VAL A 78 -9.25 40.92 -12.96
CA VAL A 78 -9.88 39.92 -13.83
C VAL A 78 -11.07 40.47 -14.62
N ARG A 79 -11.60 41.61 -14.21
CA ARG A 79 -12.66 42.38 -14.93
C ARG A 79 -12.09 43.32 -15.99
N SER A 80 -10.78 43.44 -16.17
CA SER A 80 -10.20 44.22 -17.25
C SER A 80 -10.68 43.69 -18.61
N GLY A 81 -11.07 44.58 -19.53
CA GLY A 81 -11.71 44.16 -20.78
C GLY A 81 -10.92 43.17 -21.62
N ALA A 82 -9.58 43.21 -21.57
CA ALA A 82 -8.72 42.27 -22.26
C ALA A 82 -8.74 40.86 -21.62
N VAL A 83 -8.74 40.77 -20.29
CA VAL A 83 -8.79 39.47 -19.55
C VAL A 83 -10.18 38.88 -19.65
N GLU A 84 -11.23 39.69 -19.41
CA GLU A 84 -12.62 39.26 -19.51
C GLU A 84 -12.94 38.70 -20.90
N LYS A 85 -12.55 39.41 -21.97
CA LYS A 85 -12.77 38.95 -23.36
C LYS A 85 -12.07 37.62 -23.62
N THR A 86 -10.81 37.45 -23.19
CA THR A 86 -10.04 36.20 -23.34
C THR A 86 -10.72 35.08 -22.60
N MET A 87 -11.08 35.27 -21.34
CA MET A 87 -11.69 34.23 -20.52
C MET A 87 -13.08 33.83 -20.99
N ARG A 88 -13.95 34.80 -21.38
CA ARG A 88 -15.27 34.50 -21.98
C ARG A 88 -15.13 33.62 -23.22
N HIS A 89 -14.16 33.90 -24.08
CA HIS A 89 -13.89 33.10 -25.27
C HIS A 89 -13.39 31.70 -24.91
N THR A 90 -12.47 31.57 -23.96
CA THR A 90 -11.95 30.30 -23.49
C THR A 90 -13.02 29.44 -22.83
N LEU A 91 -13.83 30.02 -21.93
CA LEU A 91 -14.95 29.34 -21.28
C LEU A 91 -16.00 28.86 -22.29
N ALA A 92 -16.31 29.68 -23.31
CA ALA A 92 -17.23 29.28 -24.38
C ALA A 92 -16.69 28.12 -25.23
N LYS A 93 -15.37 28.08 -25.49
CA LYS A 93 -14.72 26.94 -26.16
C LYS A 93 -14.81 25.67 -25.31
N ILE A 94 -14.53 25.78 -24.01
CA ILE A 94 -14.57 24.64 -23.09
C ILE A 94 -16.00 24.10 -22.99
N ALA A 95 -17.00 24.94 -22.89
CA ALA A 95 -18.41 24.54 -22.87
C ALA A 95 -18.86 23.75 -24.12
N GLY A 96 -18.15 23.90 -25.26
CA GLY A 96 -18.40 23.13 -26.49
C GLY A 96 -17.61 21.82 -26.60
N LEU A 97 -16.77 21.46 -25.61
CA LEU A 97 -15.99 20.24 -25.66
C LEU A 97 -16.81 19.00 -25.25
N PRO A 98 -16.56 17.83 -25.86
CA PRO A 98 -17.19 16.58 -25.44
C PRO A 98 -16.87 16.26 -23.99
N GLY A 99 -17.86 15.80 -23.22
CA GLY A 99 -17.72 15.44 -21.80
C GLY A 99 -17.96 16.62 -20.84
N VAL A 100 -18.13 17.86 -21.34
CA VAL A 100 -18.50 19.03 -20.53
C VAL A 100 -20.02 19.23 -20.64
N SER A 101 -20.72 19.24 -19.49
CA SER A 101 -22.17 19.48 -19.45
C SER A 101 -22.50 20.96 -19.31
N GLU A 102 -21.77 21.69 -18.48
CA GLU A 102 -22.01 23.10 -18.19
C GLU A 102 -20.72 23.80 -17.73
N VAL A 103 -20.63 25.10 -17.99
CA VAL A 103 -19.55 25.98 -17.47
C VAL A 103 -20.18 27.17 -16.80
N GLU A 104 -20.09 27.22 -15.46
CA GLU A 104 -20.55 28.37 -14.66
C GLU A 104 -19.50 29.48 -14.67
N SER A 105 -19.77 30.56 -15.38
CA SER A 105 -18.83 31.68 -15.57
C SER A 105 -19.06 32.78 -14.56
N PRO A 106 -18.02 33.47 -14.02
CA PRO A 106 -18.14 34.63 -13.19
C PRO A 106 -18.64 35.86 -13.98
N TYR A 107 -18.63 35.82 -15.29
CA TYR A 107 -19.00 36.90 -16.16
C TYR A 107 -20.43 36.76 -16.69
N GLY A 108 -21.16 37.87 -16.83
CA GLY A 108 -22.51 37.88 -17.41
C GLY A 108 -23.65 37.87 -16.41
N THR A 109 -23.35 37.83 -15.11
CA THR A 109 -24.32 38.04 -14.02
C THR A 109 -24.23 39.51 -13.50
N PRO A 110 -25.33 40.08 -12.95
CA PRO A 110 -25.27 41.39 -12.27
C PRO A 110 -24.17 41.42 -11.20
N ALA A 111 -23.67 42.61 -10.87
CA ALA A 111 -22.56 42.79 -9.92
C ALA A 111 -22.81 42.14 -8.54
N ASP A 112 -24.07 41.93 -8.15
CA ASP A 112 -24.49 41.26 -6.91
C ASP A 112 -24.99 39.83 -7.13
N GLY A 113 -24.85 39.29 -8.34
CA GLY A 113 -25.30 37.96 -8.72
C GLY A 113 -24.37 36.83 -8.25
N PRO A 114 -24.76 35.57 -8.49
CA PRO A 114 -23.94 34.39 -8.12
C PRO A 114 -22.51 34.47 -8.64
N GLY A 115 -22.30 34.92 -9.85
CA GLY A 115 -20.98 35.07 -10.47
C GLY A 115 -20.06 36.09 -9.79
N ALA A 116 -20.59 37.08 -9.07
CA ALA A 116 -19.78 38.03 -8.32
C ALA A 116 -18.96 37.35 -7.21
N ARG A 117 -19.43 36.22 -6.68
CA ARG A 117 -18.76 35.43 -5.65
C ARG A 117 -17.62 34.54 -6.19
N GLN A 118 -17.54 34.39 -7.51
CA GLN A 118 -16.47 33.66 -8.18
C GLN A 118 -15.25 34.55 -8.49
N ILE A 119 -15.26 35.78 -8.04
CA ILE A 119 -14.15 36.75 -8.14
C ILE A 119 -13.70 37.09 -6.72
N SER A 120 -12.39 37.02 -6.47
CA SER A 120 -11.78 37.36 -5.18
C SER A 120 -12.02 38.81 -4.81
N LYS A 121 -11.96 39.11 -3.51
CA LYS A 121 -12.25 40.48 -3.00
C LYS A 121 -11.31 41.54 -3.55
N ASP A 122 -10.06 41.18 -3.82
CA ASP A 122 -9.03 42.03 -4.42
C ASP A 122 -9.17 42.17 -5.94
N GLY A 123 -9.99 41.32 -6.57
CA GLY A 123 -10.26 41.34 -8.00
C GLY A 123 -9.15 40.73 -8.87
N HIS A 124 -8.12 40.11 -8.28
CA HIS A 124 -6.98 39.53 -9.02
C HIS A 124 -7.20 38.07 -9.42
N THR A 125 -7.99 37.32 -8.66
CA THR A 125 -8.26 35.90 -8.89
C THR A 125 -9.74 35.68 -9.18
N ALA A 126 -10.03 34.84 -10.16
CA ALA A 126 -11.40 34.36 -10.40
C ALA A 126 -11.39 32.89 -10.76
N TYR A 127 -12.54 32.23 -10.58
CA TYR A 127 -12.73 30.85 -11.00
C TYR A 127 -14.04 30.65 -11.76
N ALA A 128 -14.08 29.60 -12.55
CA ALA A 128 -15.28 29.06 -13.18
C ALA A 128 -15.41 27.59 -12.82
N SER A 129 -16.64 27.11 -12.58
CA SER A 129 -16.90 25.70 -12.40
C SER A 129 -17.16 25.05 -13.75
N VAL A 130 -16.46 23.96 -14.03
CA VAL A 130 -16.64 23.13 -15.22
C VAL A 130 -17.31 21.83 -14.78
N LEU A 131 -18.58 21.65 -15.11
CA LEU A 131 -19.33 20.44 -14.78
C LEU A 131 -19.16 19.45 -15.91
N PHE A 132 -18.77 18.23 -15.54
CA PHE A 132 -18.67 17.10 -16.48
C PHE A 132 -20.00 16.33 -16.55
N ASP A 133 -20.22 15.64 -17.67
CA ASP A 133 -21.44 14.86 -17.93
C ASP A 133 -21.49 13.52 -17.17
N ARG A 134 -20.36 13.12 -16.54
CA ARG A 134 -20.19 11.86 -15.84
C ARG A 134 -19.47 12.06 -14.50
N PRO A 135 -19.61 11.08 -13.58
CA PRO A 135 -18.78 10.99 -12.38
C PRO A 135 -17.30 10.80 -12.73
N THR A 136 -16.40 11.16 -11.82
CA THR A 136 -14.94 11.07 -11.99
C THR A 136 -14.47 9.70 -12.50
N ASP A 137 -15.03 8.62 -11.93
CA ASP A 137 -14.64 7.24 -12.25
C ASP A 137 -14.98 6.84 -13.71
N ASP A 138 -15.93 7.53 -14.36
CA ASP A 138 -16.39 7.27 -15.73
C ASP A 138 -15.85 8.29 -16.75
N LEU A 139 -15.03 9.27 -16.31
CA LEU A 139 -14.46 10.29 -17.19
C LEU A 139 -13.33 9.74 -18.07
N ASP A 140 -13.34 10.12 -19.33
CA ASP A 140 -12.22 9.83 -20.24
C ASP A 140 -11.10 10.86 -20.05
N ALA A 141 -9.96 10.42 -19.54
CA ALA A 141 -8.79 11.27 -19.31
C ALA A 141 -8.34 12.04 -20.57
N ALA A 142 -8.55 11.48 -21.78
CA ALA A 142 -8.20 12.18 -23.02
C ALA A 142 -9.18 13.35 -23.33
N GLN A 143 -10.44 13.24 -22.93
CA GLN A 143 -11.40 14.34 -23.03
C GLN A 143 -11.08 15.43 -22.00
N VAL A 144 -10.80 15.05 -20.77
CA VAL A 144 -10.39 16.00 -19.71
C VAL A 144 -9.09 16.70 -20.09
N GLN A 145 -8.12 15.98 -20.69
CA GLN A 145 -6.87 16.60 -21.15
C GLN A 145 -7.12 17.72 -22.20
N LYS A 146 -8.09 17.55 -23.09
CA LYS A 146 -8.48 18.62 -24.03
C LYS A 146 -9.03 19.86 -23.34
N VAL A 147 -9.73 19.68 -22.22
CA VAL A 147 -10.19 20.82 -21.38
C VAL A 147 -8.99 21.54 -20.80
N VAL A 148 -8.02 20.81 -20.23
CA VAL A 148 -6.79 21.37 -19.68
C VAL A 148 -5.99 22.11 -20.75
N ASP A 149 -5.76 21.48 -21.91
CA ASP A 149 -5.00 22.08 -23.02
C ASP A 149 -5.67 23.35 -23.55
N THR A 150 -7.01 23.33 -23.68
CA THR A 150 -7.79 24.49 -24.16
C THR A 150 -7.71 25.67 -23.18
N ALA A 151 -7.75 25.38 -21.88
CA ALA A 151 -7.63 26.41 -20.85
C ALA A 151 -6.23 27.00 -20.80
N GLN A 152 -5.20 26.13 -20.73
CA GLN A 152 -3.80 26.55 -20.62
C GLN A 152 -3.29 27.27 -21.86
N ALA A 153 -3.83 26.98 -23.05
CA ALA A 153 -3.49 27.69 -24.29
C ALA A 153 -3.84 29.19 -24.24
N ALA A 154 -4.69 29.62 -23.31
CA ALA A 154 -5.01 31.03 -23.08
C ALA A 154 -4.08 31.71 -22.05
N SER A 155 -3.21 31.00 -21.39
CA SER A 155 -2.19 31.53 -20.47
C SER A 155 -1.20 32.40 -21.23
N ARG A 156 -0.79 33.51 -20.59
CA ARG A 156 0.20 34.45 -21.13
C ARG A 156 0.90 35.18 -20.00
N PRO A 157 2.04 35.82 -20.24
CA PRO A 157 2.67 36.65 -19.21
C PRO A 157 1.69 37.63 -18.57
N GLY A 158 1.55 37.57 -17.23
CA GLY A 158 0.58 38.37 -16.45
C GLY A 158 -0.83 37.79 -16.39
N LEU A 159 -1.11 36.63 -17.00
CA LEU A 159 -2.38 35.90 -16.84
C LEU A 159 -2.08 34.41 -16.69
N GLN A 160 -2.10 33.91 -15.47
CA GLN A 160 -1.94 32.50 -15.14
C GLN A 160 -3.30 31.81 -15.15
N ILE A 161 -3.38 30.62 -15.77
CA ILE A 161 -4.62 29.83 -15.83
C ILE A 161 -4.27 28.40 -15.42
N GLU A 162 -4.95 27.90 -14.40
CA GLU A 162 -4.72 26.57 -13.83
C GLU A 162 -6.07 25.87 -13.58
N LEU A 163 -6.03 24.57 -13.46
CA LEU A 163 -7.24 23.78 -13.26
C LEU A 163 -7.08 22.86 -12.05
N GLY A 164 -8.15 22.72 -11.26
CA GLY A 164 -8.27 21.84 -10.11
C GLY A 164 -9.52 20.97 -10.19
N GLY A 165 -9.60 19.97 -9.33
CA GLY A 165 -10.70 19.02 -9.26
C GLY A 165 -10.26 17.58 -9.47
N ALA A 166 -11.12 16.62 -9.06
CA ALA A 166 -10.80 15.19 -9.12
C ALA A 166 -10.66 14.70 -10.56
N GLY A 167 -11.56 15.12 -11.47
CA GLY A 167 -11.46 14.79 -12.89
C GLY A 167 -10.19 15.33 -13.54
N ILE A 168 -9.75 16.55 -13.18
CA ILE A 168 -8.51 17.14 -13.71
C ILE A 168 -7.29 16.33 -13.25
N ALA A 169 -7.29 15.83 -12.01
CA ALA A 169 -6.20 15.02 -11.48
C ALA A 169 -5.95 13.73 -12.29
N LEU A 170 -6.94 13.21 -13.02
CA LEU A 170 -6.76 12.06 -13.92
C LEU A 170 -5.74 12.35 -15.05
N THR A 171 -5.58 13.62 -15.46
CA THR A 171 -4.62 14.01 -16.49
C THR A 171 -3.19 14.10 -15.96
N GLU A 172 -3.02 14.23 -14.66
CA GLU A 172 -1.74 14.31 -13.98
C GLU A 172 -1.26 12.95 -13.45
N ALA A 173 -2.09 11.92 -13.58
CA ALA A 173 -1.73 10.57 -13.15
C ALA A 173 -0.42 10.13 -13.81
N PRO A 174 0.60 9.73 -13.04
CA PRO A 174 1.90 9.36 -13.57
C PRO A 174 1.77 8.16 -14.51
N ARG A 175 2.62 8.09 -15.50
CA ARG A 175 2.73 6.89 -16.35
C ARG A 175 3.27 5.75 -15.49
N ALA A 176 2.39 4.88 -15.02
CA ALA A 176 2.64 3.81 -14.05
C ALA A 176 3.77 2.83 -14.42
N GLN A 177 4.25 2.79 -15.65
CA GLN A 177 5.19 1.78 -16.14
C GLN A 177 6.66 1.97 -15.74
N LEU A 178 7.10 3.20 -15.49
CA LEU A 178 8.52 3.48 -15.20
C LEU A 178 9.01 2.91 -13.85
N PRO A 179 8.30 3.11 -12.72
CA PRO A 179 8.70 2.54 -11.43
C PRO A 179 8.80 1.02 -11.44
N GLU A 180 7.88 0.37 -12.12
CA GLU A 180 7.82 -1.09 -12.25
C GLU A 180 9.04 -1.62 -13.00
N ILE A 181 9.39 -1.00 -14.12
CA ILE A 181 10.57 -1.37 -14.92
C ILE A 181 11.84 -1.16 -14.10
N ILE A 182 11.96 -0.03 -13.40
CA ILE A 182 13.13 0.27 -12.57
C ILE A 182 13.26 -0.75 -11.43
N GLY A 183 12.16 -1.06 -10.73
CA GLY A 183 12.13 -2.05 -9.66
C GLY A 183 12.50 -3.45 -10.16
N LEU A 184 11.98 -3.84 -11.31
CA LEU A 184 12.27 -5.11 -11.95
C LEU A 184 13.73 -5.22 -12.40
N CYS A 185 14.27 -4.16 -13.00
CA CYS A 185 15.69 -4.09 -13.38
C CYS A 185 16.61 -4.15 -12.16
N ALA A 186 16.29 -3.42 -11.10
CA ALA A 186 17.04 -3.46 -9.85
C ALA A 186 17.01 -4.86 -9.24
N ALA A 187 15.84 -5.50 -9.17
CA ALA A 187 15.70 -6.89 -8.72
C ALA A 187 16.53 -7.86 -9.59
N ALA A 188 16.51 -7.68 -10.91
CA ALA A 188 17.30 -8.50 -11.83
C ALA A 188 18.81 -8.36 -11.58
N VAL A 189 19.29 -7.14 -11.33
CA VAL A 189 20.71 -6.89 -11.00
C VAL A 189 21.09 -7.59 -9.69
N VAL A 190 20.29 -7.43 -8.65
CA VAL A 190 20.53 -8.06 -7.33
C VAL A 190 20.52 -9.59 -7.43
N LEU A 191 19.51 -10.15 -8.14
CA LEU A 191 19.44 -11.60 -8.38
C LEU A 191 20.63 -12.11 -9.19
N PHE A 192 21.08 -11.34 -10.18
CA PHE A 192 22.25 -11.71 -10.96
C PHE A 192 23.53 -11.72 -10.12
N LEU A 193 23.70 -10.73 -9.25
CA LEU A 193 24.83 -10.70 -8.31
C LEU A 193 24.77 -11.88 -7.30
N ALA A 194 23.56 -12.23 -6.85
CA ALA A 194 23.36 -13.34 -5.92
C ALA A 194 23.60 -14.72 -6.57
N PHE A 195 23.17 -14.91 -7.81
CA PHE A 195 23.19 -16.20 -8.49
C PHE A 195 24.34 -16.40 -9.48
N GLY A 196 24.82 -15.33 -10.13
CA GLY A 196 25.83 -15.42 -11.17
C GLY A 196 25.40 -16.18 -12.43
N SER A 197 24.08 -16.36 -12.62
CA SER A 197 23.47 -17.09 -13.74
C SER A 197 22.24 -16.35 -14.24
N LEU A 198 22.22 -15.93 -15.51
CA LEU A 198 21.07 -15.27 -16.12
C LEU A 198 19.81 -16.16 -16.06
N ALA A 199 19.96 -17.45 -16.33
CA ALA A 199 18.83 -18.35 -16.27
C ALA A 199 18.19 -18.42 -14.87
N ALA A 200 19.00 -18.45 -13.80
CA ALA A 200 18.49 -18.42 -12.43
C ALA A 200 17.91 -17.06 -12.03
N THR A 201 18.43 -15.96 -12.61
CA THR A 201 17.92 -14.59 -12.40
C THR A 201 16.52 -14.41 -12.97
N PHE A 202 16.28 -14.89 -14.19
CA PHE A 202 14.98 -14.70 -14.84
C PHE A 202 13.88 -15.61 -14.30
N LEU A 203 14.21 -16.74 -13.63
CA LEU A 203 13.20 -17.65 -13.07
C LEU A 203 12.24 -16.99 -12.07
N PRO A 204 12.74 -16.35 -10.99
CA PRO A 204 11.87 -15.66 -10.05
C PRO A 204 11.05 -14.55 -10.72
N ILE A 205 11.68 -13.79 -11.61
CA ILE A 205 11.06 -12.66 -12.31
C ILE A 205 9.89 -13.10 -13.18
N ILE A 206 10.11 -14.11 -14.04
CA ILE A 206 9.06 -14.65 -14.93
C ILE A 206 7.91 -15.23 -14.11
N THR A 207 8.23 -15.93 -13.02
CA THR A 207 7.21 -16.52 -12.14
C THR A 207 6.38 -15.45 -11.47
N ALA A 208 7.01 -14.39 -10.95
CA ALA A 208 6.33 -13.26 -10.32
C ALA A 208 5.48 -12.48 -11.34
N LEU A 209 6.02 -12.17 -12.51
CA LEU A 209 5.29 -11.45 -13.57
C LEU A 209 4.05 -12.23 -14.06
N ALA A 210 4.17 -13.55 -14.24
CA ALA A 210 3.03 -14.38 -14.63
C ALA A 210 1.92 -14.36 -13.56
N ALA A 211 2.30 -14.45 -12.29
CA ALA A 211 1.36 -14.42 -11.18
C ALA A 211 0.69 -13.04 -11.05
N VAL A 212 1.49 -11.97 -11.02
CA VAL A 212 1.03 -10.59 -10.84
C VAL A 212 0.17 -10.14 -12.02
N GLY A 213 0.59 -10.45 -13.26
CA GLY A 213 -0.21 -10.10 -14.43
C GLY A 213 -1.57 -10.81 -14.45
N THR A 214 -1.61 -12.10 -14.05
CA THR A 214 -2.88 -12.83 -13.88
C THR A 214 -3.72 -12.23 -12.76
N ALA A 215 -3.09 -11.84 -11.65
CA ALA A 215 -3.77 -11.21 -10.51
C ALA A 215 -4.35 -9.84 -10.89
N SER A 216 -3.59 -8.99 -11.58
CA SER A 216 -4.03 -7.66 -12.00
C SER A 216 -5.27 -7.72 -12.88
N GLY A 217 -5.28 -8.59 -13.91
CA GLY A 217 -6.49 -8.81 -14.70
C GLY A 217 -7.64 -9.40 -13.88
N GLY A 218 -7.35 -10.29 -12.92
CA GLY A 218 -8.35 -10.83 -11.99
C GLY A 218 -8.95 -9.73 -11.09
N ILE A 219 -8.16 -8.78 -10.62
CA ILE A 219 -8.60 -7.62 -9.82
C ILE A 219 -9.50 -6.72 -10.65
N THR A 220 -9.13 -6.47 -11.94
CA THR A 220 -9.97 -5.72 -12.88
C THR A 220 -11.36 -6.37 -13.07
N LEU A 221 -11.42 -7.68 -13.25
CA LEU A 221 -12.71 -8.40 -13.33
C LEU A 221 -13.48 -8.33 -12.01
N PHE A 222 -12.77 -8.36 -10.90
CA PHE A 222 -13.37 -8.33 -9.56
C PHE A 222 -13.97 -6.96 -9.21
N SER A 223 -13.47 -5.87 -9.83
CA SER A 223 -14.01 -4.52 -9.65
C SER A 223 -15.46 -4.37 -10.12
N HIS A 224 -15.94 -5.24 -11.02
CA HIS A 224 -17.36 -5.28 -11.42
C HIS A 224 -18.27 -5.95 -10.40
N ALA A 225 -17.73 -6.76 -9.48
CA ALA A 225 -18.50 -7.49 -8.49
C ALA A 225 -18.57 -6.78 -7.12
N MET A 226 -17.58 -5.91 -6.84
CA MET A 226 -17.50 -5.17 -5.58
C MET A 226 -16.66 -3.92 -5.72
N THR A 227 -16.79 -2.99 -4.77
CA THR A 227 -15.97 -1.77 -4.70
C THR A 227 -14.49 -2.13 -4.52
N VAL A 228 -13.66 -1.77 -5.48
CA VAL A 228 -12.20 -1.95 -5.46
C VAL A 228 -11.55 -0.59 -5.71
N ALA A 229 -10.63 -0.19 -4.86
CA ALA A 229 -9.89 1.06 -5.02
C ALA A 229 -9.04 1.06 -6.31
N ASP A 230 -8.86 2.21 -6.91
CA ASP A 230 -8.07 2.38 -8.15
C ASP A 230 -6.58 2.03 -7.96
N PHE A 231 -6.02 2.26 -6.78
CA PHE A 231 -4.64 1.88 -6.45
C PHE A 231 -4.48 0.39 -6.08
N ALA A 232 -5.57 -0.39 -5.91
CA ALA A 232 -5.49 -1.79 -5.48
C ALA A 232 -4.70 -2.68 -6.47
N PRO A 233 -4.80 -2.55 -7.80
CA PRO A 233 -3.94 -3.29 -8.73
C PRO A 233 -2.47 -2.96 -8.55
N MET A 234 -2.13 -1.69 -8.33
CA MET A 234 -0.76 -1.23 -8.14
C MET A 234 -0.18 -1.71 -6.80
N LEU A 235 -0.99 -1.70 -5.74
CA LEU A 235 -0.65 -2.32 -4.46
C LEU A 235 -0.48 -3.84 -4.59
N GLY A 236 -1.38 -4.50 -5.33
CA GLY A 236 -1.27 -5.92 -5.66
C GLY A 236 0.03 -6.23 -6.40
N MET A 237 0.42 -5.39 -7.35
CA MET A 237 1.67 -5.51 -8.09
C MET A 237 2.89 -5.33 -7.18
N LEU A 238 2.89 -4.30 -6.34
CA LEU A 238 3.94 -4.02 -5.35
C LEU A 238 4.15 -5.22 -4.42
N ILE A 239 3.08 -5.74 -3.82
CA ILE A 239 3.14 -6.91 -2.93
C ILE A 239 3.52 -8.16 -3.73
N GLY A 240 2.88 -8.40 -4.86
CA GLY A 240 3.06 -9.59 -5.67
C GLY A 240 4.46 -9.73 -6.26
N LEU A 241 5.08 -8.64 -6.71
CA LEU A 241 6.47 -8.65 -7.18
C LEU A 241 7.43 -8.91 -6.02
N GLY A 242 7.27 -8.20 -4.89
CA GLY A 242 8.12 -8.38 -3.71
C GLY A 242 8.08 -9.81 -3.20
N VAL A 243 6.87 -10.29 -2.88
CA VAL A 243 6.64 -11.63 -2.33
C VAL A 243 6.95 -12.73 -3.36
N GLY A 244 6.59 -12.52 -4.63
CA GLY A 244 6.76 -13.52 -5.69
C GLY A 244 8.22 -13.80 -6.03
N ILE A 245 9.02 -12.76 -6.12
CA ILE A 245 10.46 -12.90 -6.36
C ILE A 245 11.11 -13.60 -5.16
N ASP A 246 10.70 -13.24 -3.95
CA ASP A 246 11.24 -13.81 -2.72
C ASP A 246 10.91 -15.32 -2.57
N TYR A 247 9.65 -15.71 -2.73
CA TYR A 247 9.26 -17.12 -2.66
C TYR A 247 9.95 -17.96 -3.73
N ALA A 248 10.07 -17.44 -4.93
CA ALA A 248 10.82 -18.10 -5.98
C ALA A 248 12.32 -18.18 -5.65
N LEU A 249 12.90 -17.14 -5.04
CA LEU A 249 14.30 -17.12 -4.60
C LEU A 249 14.60 -18.27 -3.62
N PHE A 250 13.72 -18.51 -2.64
CA PHE A 250 13.88 -19.62 -1.69
C PHE A 250 13.95 -20.98 -2.39
N ILE A 251 13.01 -21.24 -3.30
CA ILE A 251 12.95 -22.51 -4.03
C ILE A 251 14.17 -22.67 -4.96
N VAL A 252 14.53 -21.61 -5.72
CA VAL A 252 15.68 -21.62 -6.64
C VAL A 252 16.99 -21.83 -5.87
N THR A 253 17.18 -21.17 -4.75
CA THR A 253 18.39 -21.29 -3.92
C THR A 253 18.54 -22.74 -3.41
N ARG A 254 17.46 -23.36 -2.94
CA ARG A 254 17.46 -24.75 -2.46
C ARG A 254 17.71 -25.74 -3.61
N HIS A 255 17.10 -25.53 -4.78
CA HIS A 255 17.35 -26.31 -5.99
C HIS A 255 18.82 -26.24 -6.39
N ARG A 256 19.43 -25.05 -6.45
CA ARG A 256 20.85 -24.87 -6.76
C ARG A 256 21.76 -25.55 -5.75
N LYS A 257 21.40 -25.56 -4.46
CA LYS A 257 22.11 -26.28 -3.42
C LYS A 257 22.11 -27.78 -3.73
N GLY A 258 20.96 -28.38 -4.05
CA GLY A 258 20.86 -29.79 -4.44
C GLY A 258 21.71 -30.14 -5.67
N LEU A 259 21.70 -29.27 -6.71
CA LEU A 259 22.54 -29.46 -7.89
C LEU A 259 24.04 -29.44 -7.56
N ARG A 260 24.48 -28.57 -6.62
CA ARG A 260 25.90 -28.53 -6.17
C ARG A 260 26.28 -29.74 -5.32
N GLU A 261 25.30 -30.34 -4.63
CA GLU A 261 25.45 -31.59 -3.90
C GLU A 261 25.46 -32.83 -4.84
N GLY A 262 25.29 -32.61 -6.16
CA GLY A 262 25.36 -33.66 -7.17
C GLY A 262 24.04 -34.38 -7.45
N LEU A 263 22.90 -33.85 -6.93
CA LEU A 263 21.59 -34.44 -7.21
C LEU A 263 21.18 -34.24 -8.67
N PRO A 264 20.48 -35.21 -9.29
CA PRO A 264 19.82 -35.00 -10.58
C PRO A 264 18.84 -33.82 -10.55
N VAL A 265 18.62 -33.17 -11.71
CA VAL A 265 17.78 -31.97 -11.81
C VAL A 265 16.37 -32.18 -11.21
N ASP A 266 15.72 -33.29 -11.59
CA ASP A 266 14.35 -33.58 -11.14
C ASP A 266 14.29 -33.92 -9.63
N GLU A 267 15.32 -34.56 -9.09
CA GLU A 267 15.41 -34.85 -7.66
C GLU A 267 15.71 -33.56 -6.86
N ALA A 268 16.65 -32.72 -7.34
CA ALA A 268 16.96 -31.45 -6.73
C ALA A 268 15.74 -30.53 -6.71
N ALA A 269 14.94 -30.49 -7.78
CA ALA A 269 13.71 -29.69 -7.85
C ALA A 269 12.62 -30.28 -6.93
N THR A 270 12.44 -31.57 -6.91
CA THR A 270 11.47 -32.24 -6.02
C THR A 270 11.80 -32.02 -4.56
N ARG A 271 13.08 -32.12 -4.17
CA ARG A 271 13.57 -31.89 -2.81
C ARG A 271 13.43 -30.43 -2.42
N ALA A 272 13.75 -29.49 -3.33
CA ALA A 272 13.57 -28.05 -3.10
C ALA A 272 12.10 -27.71 -2.82
N LEU A 273 11.16 -28.24 -3.62
CA LEU A 273 9.74 -27.98 -3.41
C LEU A 273 9.18 -28.70 -2.18
N ALA A 274 9.68 -29.89 -1.86
CA ALA A 274 9.24 -30.63 -0.67
C ALA A 274 9.53 -29.84 0.64
N VAL A 275 10.66 -29.15 0.70
CA VAL A 275 11.09 -28.39 1.87
C VAL A 275 10.64 -26.93 1.76
N SER A 276 11.18 -26.16 0.79
CA SER A 276 10.88 -24.73 0.66
C SER A 276 9.44 -24.46 0.22
N GLY A 277 8.83 -25.34 -0.57
CA GLY A 277 7.45 -25.16 -1.02
C GLY A 277 6.42 -25.24 0.12
N ARG A 278 6.66 -26.03 1.16
CA ARG A 278 5.81 -26.03 2.37
C ARG A 278 5.92 -24.71 3.13
N ALA A 279 7.16 -24.23 3.28
CA ALA A 279 7.41 -22.94 3.91
C ALA A 279 6.72 -21.79 3.14
N VAL A 280 6.83 -21.78 1.80
CA VAL A 280 6.17 -20.78 0.93
C VAL A 280 4.65 -20.83 1.04
N VAL A 281 4.03 -22.02 1.07
CA VAL A 281 2.55 -22.11 1.27
C VAL A 281 2.15 -21.65 2.65
N PHE A 282 2.90 -21.99 3.69
CA PHE A 282 2.64 -21.51 5.05
C PHE A 282 2.78 -19.98 5.10
N ALA A 283 3.85 -19.45 4.55
CA ALA A 283 4.14 -18.04 4.43
C ALA A 283 3.02 -17.27 3.70
N GLY A 284 2.63 -17.74 2.52
CA GLY A 284 1.52 -17.11 1.79
C GLY A 284 0.18 -17.19 2.51
N ALA A 285 -0.08 -18.28 3.24
CA ALA A 285 -1.27 -18.38 4.07
C ALA A 285 -1.26 -17.37 5.23
N THR A 286 -0.11 -17.12 5.87
CA THR A 286 0.01 -16.11 6.92
C THR A 286 -0.23 -14.70 6.38
N VAL A 287 0.31 -14.38 5.21
CA VAL A 287 0.06 -13.10 4.52
C VAL A 287 -1.43 -12.94 4.17
N CYS A 288 -2.05 -13.96 3.59
CA CYS A 288 -3.49 -13.93 3.26
C CYS A 288 -4.35 -13.75 4.52
N ILE A 289 -4.03 -14.45 5.61
CA ILE A 289 -4.76 -14.32 6.89
C ILE A 289 -4.63 -12.89 7.43
N ALA A 290 -3.45 -12.30 7.39
CA ALA A 290 -3.23 -10.93 7.84
C ALA A 290 -3.98 -9.92 6.95
N LEU A 291 -3.95 -10.08 5.62
CA LEU A 291 -4.71 -9.24 4.68
C LEU A 291 -6.22 -9.38 4.87
N LEU A 292 -6.73 -10.59 4.99
CA LEU A 292 -8.14 -10.86 5.25
C LEU A 292 -8.59 -10.37 6.64
N GLY A 293 -7.65 -10.18 7.57
CA GLY A 293 -7.92 -9.53 8.85
C GLY A 293 -8.52 -8.13 8.72
N MET A 294 -8.26 -7.42 7.61
CA MET A 294 -8.88 -6.12 7.32
C MET A 294 -10.41 -6.17 7.19
N LEU A 295 -10.99 -7.33 6.87
CA LEU A 295 -12.44 -7.51 6.79
C LEU A 295 -13.16 -7.24 8.13
N ILE A 296 -12.44 -7.31 9.25
CA ILE A 296 -12.96 -7.00 10.59
C ILE A 296 -13.39 -5.53 10.69
N LEU A 297 -12.75 -4.65 9.92
CA LEU A 297 -13.06 -3.22 9.89
C LEU A 297 -14.43 -2.92 9.27
N ARG A 298 -14.97 -3.83 8.45
CA ARG A 298 -16.27 -3.70 7.77
C ARG A 298 -16.39 -2.41 6.96
N LEU A 299 -15.33 -2.03 6.25
CA LEU A 299 -15.28 -0.90 5.33
C LEU A 299 -15.20 -1.46 3.91
N SER A 300 -16.17 -1.12 3.05
CA SER A 300 -16.28 -1.67 1.68
C SER A 300 -15.00 -1.46 0.88
N PHE A 301 -14.44 -0.28 0.97
CA PHE A 301 -13.17 0.10 0.35
C PHE A 301 -12.02 -0.84 0.77
N LEU A 302 -11.81 -1.06 2.08
CA LEU A 302 -10.76 -1.95 2.60
C LEU A 302 -11.03 -3.42 2.29
N ASN A 303 -12.29 -3.83 2.21
CA ASN A 303 -12.65 -5.21 1.84
C ASN A 303 -12.18 -5.52 0.42
N GLY A 304 -12.37 -4.59 -0.53
CA GLY A 304 -11.89 -4.74 -1.90
C GLY A 304 -10.37 -4.86 -1.97
N VAL A 305 -9.65 -3.99 -1.26
CA VAL A 305 -8.18 -4.03 -1.18
C VAL A 305 -7.70 -5.33 -0.54
N ALA A 306 -8.32 -5.80 0.55
CA ALA A 306 -7.96 -7.04 1.23
C ALA A 306 -8.07 -8.26 0.30
N LEU A 307 -9.18 -8.36 -0.44
CA LEU A 307 -9.42 -9.47 -1.35
C LEU A 307 -8.52 -9.40 -2.58
N ALA A 308 -8.31 -8.22 -3.16
CA ALA A 308 -7.40 -8.00 -4.28
C ALA A 308 -5.96 -8.39 -3.94
N ALA A 309 -5.45 -7.91 -2.80
CA ALA A 309 -4.12 -8.25 -2.33
C ALA A 309 -3.99 -9.74 -1.98
N SER A 310 -5.02 -10.34 -1.34
CA SER A 310 -5.04 -11.78 -1.04
C SER A 310 -5.04 -12.63 -2.30
N LEU A 311 -5.83 -12.26 -3.32
CA LEU A 311 -5.83 -12.93 -4.63
C LEU A 311 -4.43 -12.92 -5.25
N THR A 312 -3.75 -11.77 -5.20
CA THR A 312 -2.38 -11.65 -5.71
C THR A 312 -1.41 -12.57 -4.99
N VAL A 313 -1.48 -12.65 -3.66
CA VAL A 313 -0.62 -13.54 -2.86
C VAL A 313 -0.92 -15.01 -3.17
N VAL A 314 -2.19 -15.40 -3.26
CA VAL A 314 -2.60 -16.77 -3.60
C VAL A 314 -2.05 -17.19 -4.98
N LEU A 315 -2.21 -16.34 -6.00
CA LEU A 315 -1.69 -16.61 -7.34
C LEU A 315 -0.15 -16.65 -7.36
N THR A 316 0.50 -15.81 -6.58
CA THR A 316 1.96 -15.79 -6.43
C THR A 316 2.48 -17.09 -5.81
N VAL A 317 1.85 -17.56 -4.75
CA VAL A 317 2.16 -18.87 -4.14
C VAL A 317 1.90 -20.00 -5.13
N ALA A 318 0.76 -20.00 -5.81
CA ALA A 318 0.41 -21.00 -6.81
C ALA A 318 1.47 -21.06 -7.93
N ALA A 319 1.93 -19.91 -8.43
CA ALA A 319 2.99 -19.85 -9.43
C ALA A 319 4.33 -20.38 -8.89
N ALA A 320 4.70 -20.03 -7.66
CA ALA A 320 5.93 -20.50 -7.04
C ALA A 320 5.94 -22.02 -6.84
N VAL A 321 4.79 -22.66 -6.56
CA VAL A 321 4.73 -24.12 -6.34
C VAL A 321 4.37 -24.94 -7.58
N THR A 322 3.94 -24.32 -8.68
CA THR A 322 3.56 -25.02 -9.93
C THR A 322 4.39 -24.56 -11.13
N LEU A 323 4.37 -23.28 -11.48
CA LEU A 323 5.08 -22.76 -12.66
C LEU A 323 6.60 -22.82 -12.47
N LEU A 324 7.11 -22.41 -11.31
CA LEU A 324 8.54 -22.39 -11.05
C LEU A 324 9.19 -23.80 -11.13
N PRO A 325 8.65 -24.87 -10.54
CA PRO A 325 9.19 -26.22 -10.74
C PRO A 325 9.22 -26.66 -12.21
N ALA A 326 8.18 -26.32 -12.99
CA ALA A 326 8.15 -26.63 -14.42
C ALA A 326 9.28 -25.89 -15.18
N LEU A 327 9.52 -24.63 -14.84
CA LEU A 327 10.61 -23.82 -15.41
C LEU A 327 12.00 -24.35 -14.96
N LEU A 328 12.15 -24.77 -13.71
CA LEU A 328 13.39 -25.39 -13.20
C LEU A 328 13.73 -26.66 -13.97
N GLY A 329 12.73 -27.51 -14.25
CA GLY A 329 12.90 -28.69 -15.07
C GLY A 329 13.28 -28.40 -16.53
N LEU A 330 12.85 -27.23 -17.07
CA LEU A 330 13.19 -26.80 -18.43
C LEU A 330 14.64 -26.28 -18.52
N ILE A 331 15.07 -25.49 -17.53
CA ILE A 331 16.40 -24.85 -17.50
C ILE A 331 17.49 -25.81 -17.09
N GLY A 332 17.18 -26.78 -16.22
CA GLY A 332 18.10 -27.84 -15.80
C GLY A 332 19.39 -27.27 -15.16
N MET A 333 20.54 -27.84 -15.56
CA MET A 333 21.87 -27.45 -15.05
C MET A 333 22.25 -25.97 -15.36
N ARG A 334 21.52 -25.28 -16.25
CA ARG A 334 21.77 -23.85 -16.53
C ARG A 334 21.40 -22.95 -15.35
N ALA A 335 20.68 -23.47 -14.35
CA ALA A 335 20.44 -22.77 -13.09
C ALA A 335 21.74 -22.48 -12.32
N LEU A 336 22.80 -23.27 -12.51
CA LEU A 336 24.13 -22.99 -11.98
C LEU A 336 24.92 -22.04 -12.90
N SER A 337 25.77 -21.20 -12.34
CA SER A 337 26.69 -20.36 -13.10
C SER A 337 27.73 -21.22 -13.85
N ARG A 338 28.33 -20.66 -14.90
CA ARG A 338 29.38 -21.35 -15.68
C ARG A 338 30.53 -21.78 -14.78
N ARG A 339 30.92 -20.97 -13.81
CA ARG A 339 32.01 -21.27 -12.85
C ARG A 339 31.61 -22.41 -11.90
N GLU A 340 30.39 -22.44 -11.40
CA GLU A 340 29.90 -23.52 -10.52
C GLU A 340 29.82 -24.86 -11.24
N ARG A 341 29.34 -24.85 -12.49
CA ARG A 341 29.30 -26.08 -13.31
C ARG A 341 30.69 -26.66 -13.58
N ARG A 342 31.68 -25.81 -13.92
CA ARG A 342 33.07 -26.24 -14.08
C ARG A 342 33.64 -26.82 -12.78
N ARG A 343 33.43 -26.12 -11.65
CA ARG A 343 33.90 -26.60 -10.35
C ARG A 343 33.27 -27.96 -9.97
N LEU A 344 31.97 -28.11 -10.24
CA LEU A 344 31.29 -29.40 -9.98
C LEU A 344 31.86 -30.50 -10.85
N ALA A 345 32.17 -30.24 -12.10
CA ALA A 345 32.80 -31.23 -13.02
C ALA A 345 34.24 -31.56 -12.64
N GLU A 346 35.03 -30.57 -12.19
CA GLU A 346 36.47 -30.77 -11.87
C GLU A 346 36.70 -31.34 -10.46
N HIS A 347 35.86 -30.98 -9.47
CA HIS A 347 36.12 -31.27 -8.07
C HIS A 347 35.04 -32.14 -7.40
N GLY A 348 33.99 -32.50 -8.14
CA GLY A 348 32.85 -33.24 -7.60
C GLY A 348 32.01 -32.48 -6.59
N PRO A 349 30.97 -33.13 -6.02
CA PRO A 349 30.06 -32.52 -5.01
C PRO A 349 30.80 -32.21 -3.72
N ARG A 350 30.58 -30.99 -3.17
CA ARG A 350 31.13 -30.61 -1.88
C ARG A 350 30.02 -30.06 -0.97
N PRO A 351 29.93 -30.51 0.29
CA PRO A 351 29.03 -29.93 1.25
C PRO A 351 29.44 -28.47 1.57
N GLU A 352 28.53 -27.53 1.46
CA GLU A 352 28.76 -26.14 1.86
C GLU A 352 28.83 -26.04 3.39
N ARG A 353 30.01 -25.68 3.91
CA ARG A 353 30.12 -25.23 5.30
C ARG A 353 29.91 -23.71 5.32
N PRO A 354 29.15 -23.18 6.30
CA PRO A 354 28.98 -21.74 6.45
C PRO A 354 30.35 -21.14 6.82
N THR A 355 31.02 -20.57 5.84
CA THR A 355 32.31 -19.86 6.00
C THR A 355 32.18 -18.44 5.48
N GLY A 356 32.95 -17.50 6.03
CA GLY A 356 32.99 -16.12 5.55
C GLY A 356 32.33 -15.11 6.49
N ILE A 357 31.79 -14.01 5.89
CA ILE A 357 31.27 -12.85 6.64
C ILE A 357 30.12 -13.24 7.56
N ALA A 358 29.17 -14.08 7.11
CA ALA A 358 28.03 -14.54 7.91
C ALA A 358 28.43 -15.27 9.20
N ALA A 359 29.42 -16.18 9.11
CA ALA A 359 29.93 -16.90 10.28
C ALA A 359 30.68 -15.98 11.25
N ARG A 360 31.46 -15.01 10.74
CA ARG A 360 32.12 -14.00 11.59
C ARG A 360 31.11 -13.09 12.29
N TRP A 361 30.08 -12.64 11.56
CA TRP A 361 29.01 -11.84 12.10
C TRP A 361 28.24 -12.55 13.20
N SER A 362 27.83 -13.80 12.95
CA SER A 362 27.16 -14.64 13.94
C SER A 362 27.98 -14.81 15.22
N GLY A 363 29.31 -15.06 15.07
CA GLY A 363 30.22 -15.13 16.21
C GLY A 363 30.43 -13.79 16.93
N PHE A 364 30.34 -12.65 16.23
CA PHE A 364 30.40 -11.33 16.84
C PHE A 364 29.14 -11.04 17.70
N VAL A 365 27.95 -11.37 17.16
CA VAL A 365 26.68 -11.22 17.89
C VAL A 365 26.65 -12.11 19.13
N GLU A 366 27.16 -13.36 19.04
CA GLU A 366 27.26 -14.27 20.18
C GLU A 366 28.13 -13.72 21.32
N ARG A 367 29.21 -12.99 20.97
CA ARG A 367 30.14 -12.40 21.97
C ARG A 367 29.60 -11.16 22.66
N HIS A 368 28.76 -10.37 21.98
CA HIS A 368 28.29 -9.07 22.46
C HIS A 368 26.74 -8.93 22.42
N PRO A 369 25.95 -9.91 22.91
CA PRO A 369 24.52 -9.90 22.72
C PRO A 369 23.83 -8.74 23.46
N LYS A 370 24.33 -8.35 24.65
CA LYS A 370 23.75 -7.23 25.42
C LYS A 370 23.92 -5.89 24.70
N LEU A 371 25.16 -5.61 24.23
CA LEU A 371 25.46 -4.35 23.56
C LEU A 371 24.69 -4.22 22.24
N LEU A 372 24.75 -5.25 21.39
CA LEU A 372 24.10 -5.24 20.08
C LEU A 372 22.57 -5.22 20.20
N GLY A 373 22.01 -5.93 21.18
CA GLY A 373 20.60 -5.89 21.51
C GLY A 373 20.14 -4.49 21.98
N ALA A 374 20.93 -3.85 22.84
CA ALA A 374 20.65 -2.49 23.32
C ALA A 374 20.74 -1.46 22.19
N VAL A 375 21.78 -1.53 21.34
CA VAL A 375 21.92 -0.64 20.18
C VAL A 375 20.76 -0.83 19.20
N ALA A 376 20.40 -2.06 18.87
CA ALA A 376 19.27 -2.34 17.98
C ALA A 376 17.95 -1.81 18.56
N ALA A 377 17.70 -2.04 19.86
CA ALA A 377 16.52 -1.51 20.53
C ALA A 377 16.50 0.03 20.57
N ALA A 378 17.64 0.67 20.81
CA ALA A 378 17.75 2.14 20.80
C ALA A 378 17.48 2.73 19.39
N VAL A 379 18.01 2.11 18.34
CA VAL A 379 17.74 2.52 16.95
C VAL A 379 16.25 2.39 16.63
N MET A 380 15.64 1.25 16.95
CA MET A 380 14.21 1.04 16.72
C MET A 380 13.35 2.04 17.49
N LEU A 381 13.69 2.29 18.76
CA LEU A 381 12.96 3.27 19.58
C LEU A 381 13.10 4.70 19.03
N ALA A 382 14.32 5.11 18.64
CA ALA A 382 14.55 6.42 18.06
C ALA A 382 13.76 6.64 16.77
N LEU A 383 13.72 5.63 15.90
CA LEU A 383 12.95 5.68 14.64
C LEU A 383 11.43 5.60 14.88
N ALA A 384 10.99 5.01 15.99
CA ALA A 384 9.58 4.96 16.36
C ALA A 384 9.06 6.26 16.99
N LEU A 385 9.92 7.14 17.51
CA LEU A 385 9.51 8.38 18.19
C LEU A 385 8.57 9.26 17.34
N PRO A 386 8.82 9.51 16.02
CA PRO A 386 7.94 10.34 15.23
C PRO A 386 6.51 9.80 15.10
N THR A 387 6.31 8.49 15.29
CA THR A 387 4.97 7.86 15.21
C THR A 387 4.00 8.39 16.26
N PHE A 388 4.49 8.88 17.40
CA PHE A 388 3.63 9.53 18.41
C PHE A 388 3.04 10.86 17.94
N GLY A 389 3.62 11.49 16.90
CA GLY A 389 3.10 12.67 16.25
C GLY A 389 2.21 12.35 15.04
N LEU A 390 1.90 11.08 14.79
CA LEU A 390 1.11 10.66 13.62
C LEU A 390 -0.24 11.38 13.58
N HIS A 391 -0.52 12.02 12.45
CA HIS A 391 -1.81 12.62 12.13
C HIS A 391 -2.37 11.91 10.91
N LEU A 392 -3.48 11.21 11.10
CA LEU A 392 -4.19 10.52 10.04
C LEU A 392 -5.23 11.46 9.44
N GLY A 393 -5.16 11.64 8.14
CA GLY A 393 -6.06 12.47 7.36
C GLY A 393 -5.82 12.24 5.88
N THR A 394 -6.76 12.60 5.05
CA THR A 394 -6.61 12.42 3.60
C THR A 394 -5.87 13.61 3.01
N SER A 395 -4.86 13.32 2.20
CA SER A 395 -4.13 14.34 1.43
C SER A 395 -5.05 14.99 0.39
N ASP A 396 -4.91 16.28 0.18
CA ASP A 396 -5.63 17.03 -0.85
C ASP A 396 -4.68 17.52 -1.96
N GLN A 397 -5.21 18.26 -2.94
CA GLN A 397 -4.40 18.80 -4.05
C GLN A 397 -3.30 19.76 -3.60
N GLY A 398 -3.40 20.32 -2.38
CA GLY A 398 -2.36 21.10 -1.74
C GLY A 398 -1.10 20.32 -1.37
N ASN A 399 -1.10 18.99 -1.44
CA ASN A 399 0.07 18.16 -1.23
C ASN A 399 0.72 17.68 -2.54
N ASN A 400 0.11 17.95 -3.69
CA ASN A 400 0.65 17.58 -4.99
C ASN A 400 1.99 18.31 -5.27
N PRO A 401 2.82 17.82 -6.20
CA PRO A 401 4.03 18.52 -6.63
C PRO A 401 3.72 19.94 -7.11
N ALA A 402 4.57 20.91 -6.77
CA ALA A 402 4.39 22.32 -7.13
C ALA A 402 4.30 22.58 -8.65
N THR A 403 4.71 21.61 -9.47
CA THR A 403 4.62 21.69 -10.93
C THR A 403 3.25 21.35 -11.49
N SER A 404 2.39 20.67 -10.74
CA SER A 404 1.08 20.23 -11.19
C SER A 404 0.09 21.38 -11.30
N THR A 405 -0.85 21.31 -12.28
CA THR A 405 -1.87 22.35 -12.44
C THR A 405 -2.87 22.32 -11.29
N THR A 406 -3.19 21.12 -10.78
CA THR A 406 -4.08 20.95 -9.62
C THR A 406 -3.54 21.63 -8.37
N ARG A 407 -2.22 21.52 -8.11
CA ARG A 407 -1.57 22.20 -6.99
C ARG A 407 -1.60 23.71 -7.17
N LYS A 408 -1.24 24.22 -8.35
CA LYS A 408 -1.23 25.65 -8.63
C LYS A 408 -2.63 26.26 -8.54
N ALA A 409 -3.66 25.54 -9.03
CA ALA A 409 -5.05 25.97 -8.86
C ALA A 409 -5.45 26.05 -7.39
N TYR A 410 -5.05 25.05 -6.59
CA TYR A 410 -5.27 25.01 -5.14
C TYR A 410 -4.65 26.22 -4.46
N ASP A 411 -3.38 26.53 -4.76
CA ASP A 411 -2.65 27.64 -4.17
C ASP A 411 -3.25 29.00 -4.57
N LEU A 412 -3.65 29.18 -5.84
CA LEU A 412 -4.35 30.39 -6.31
C LEU A 412 -5.69 30.61 -5.61
N LEU A 413 -6.47 29.55 -5.38
CA LEU A 413 -7.74 29.61 -4.66
C LEU A 413 -7.53 29.92 -3.18
N ALA A 414 -6.51 29.30 -2.56
CA ALA A 414 -6.15 29.55 -1.17
C ALA A 414 -5.62 30.99 -0.93
N GLY A 415 -5.04 31.60 -1.97
CA GLY A 415 -4.37 32.90 -1.87
C GLY A 415 -2.90 32.82 -1.51
N ASP A 416 -2.28 31.64 -1.72
CA ASP A 416 -0.86 31.36 -1.43
C ASP A 416 -0.03 31.17 -2.71
N GLY A 417 -0.58 31.50 -3.88
CA GLY A 417 0.09 31.34 -5.18
C GLY A 417 1.29 32.29 -5.37
N PRO A 418 2.26 31.93 -6.26
CA PRO A 418 3.38 32.80 -6.61
C PRO A 418 2.86 34.13 -7.20
N GLY A 419 3.20 35.26 -6.58
CA GLY A 419 2.71 36.58 -6.96
C GLY A 419 1.43 37.03 -6.22
N ALA A 420 0.77 36.11 -5.51
CA ALA A 420 -0.36 36.48 -4.66
C ALA A 420 0.15 37.18 -3.39
N GLY A 421 -0.22 38.44 -3.19
CA GLY A 421 -0.04 39.12 -1.91
C GLY A 421 -0.84 38.40 -0.82
N HIS A 422 -0.37 38.43 0.42
CA HIS A 422 -1.11 37.82 1.55
C HIS A 422 -2.56 38.36 1.56
N GLY A 423 -3.56 37.45 1.38
CA GLY A 423 -4.97 37.81 1.33
C GLY A 423 -5.58 37.88 -0.08
N SER A 424 -4.85 37.57 -1.13
CA SER A 424 -5.40 37.33 -2.46
C SER A 424 -6.05 35.92 -2.52
N GLY A 425 -7.12 35.76 -3.31
CA GLY A 425 -7.86 34.49 -3.41
C GLY A 425 -9.10 34.46 -2.50
N PHE A 426 -9.52 33.22 -2.18
CA PHE A 426 -10.76 32.93 -1.44
C PHE A 426 -10.51 32.40 -0.02
N GLY A 427 -9.26 32.16 0.31
CA GLY A 427 -8.80 31.59 1.58
C GLY A 427 -8.63 30.08 1.56
N PRO A 428 -7.79 29.53 2.47
CA PRO A 428 -7.39 28.10 2.46
C PRO A 428 -8.56 27.12 2.52
N GLY A 429 -9.60 27.44 3.27
CA GLY A 429 -10.78 26.58 3.45
C GLY A 429 -11.69 26.48 2.23
N PHE A 430 -11.47 27.33 1.22
CA PHE A 430 -12.25 27.28 -0.02
C PHE A 430 -12.07 25.97 -0.78
N ASN A 431 -10.92 25.33 -0.65
CA ASN A 431 -10.60 24.05 -1.28
C ASN A 431 -11.30 22.84 -0.65
N GLY A 432 -12.00 23.02 0.47
CA GLY A 432 -12.74 21.93 1.13
C GLY A 432 -13.93 22.46 1.94
N PRO A 433 -14.95 22.97 1.28
CA PRO A 433 -16.14 23.46 1.96
C PRO A 433 -16.91 22.32 2.62
N LEU A 434 -17.50 22.60 3.78
CA LEU A 434 -18.41 21.72 4.48
C LEU A 434 -19.84 21.90 3.93
N THR A 435 -20.58 20.83 3.82
CA THR A 435 -21.96 20.83 3.34
C THR A 435 -22.90 20.46 4.48
N LEU A 436 -23.69 21.40 4.95
CA LEU A 436 -24.72 21.15 5.95
C LEU A 436 -26.04 20.76 5.26
N VAL A 437 -26.54 19.57 5.57
CA VAL A 437 -27.78 19.04 5.01
C VAL A 437 -28.85 19.01 6.10
N GLY A 438 -29.85 19.86 5.96
CA GLY A 438 -30.97 19.96 6.90
C GLY A 438 -32.19 19.19 6.42
N THR A 439 -32.81 18.41 7.31
CA THR A 439 -34.10 17.75 7.10
C THR A 439 -35.17 18.50 7.89
N MET A 440 -36.25 18.89 7.24
CA MET A 440 -37.30 19.73 7.77
C MET A 440 -38.66 19.06 7.61
N ASP A 441 -39.39 18.89 8.69
CA ASP A 441 -40.73 18.29 8.69
C ASP A 441 -41.87 19.34 8.67
N GLY A 442 -41.51 20.65 8.71
CA GLY A 442 -42.51 21.72 8.68
C GLY A 442 -41.94 23.14 8.59
N ALA A 443 -42.85 24.10 8.54
CA ALA A 443 -42.50 25.54 8.38
C ALA A 443 -41.60 26.09 9.49
N LYS A 444 -41.70 25.58 10.72
CA LYS A 444 -40.87 26.01 11.84
C LYS A 444 -39.42 25.61 11.63
N ASP A 445 -39.19 24.39 11.15
CA ASP A 445 -37.84 23.87 10.85
C ASP A 445 -37.20 24.64 9.70
N ARG A 446 -38.02 24.97 8.68
CA ARG A 446 -37.54 25.78 7.56
C ARG A 446 -37.09 27.18 8.00
N ILE A 447 -37.87 27.85 8.85
CA ILE A 447 -37.49 29.15 9.41
C ILE A 447 -36.23 29.05 10.26
N ALA A 448 -36.06 27.96 11.05
CA ALA A 448 -34.88 27.71 11.84
C ALA A 448 -33.66 27.50 10.94
N PHE A 449 -33.79 26.72 9.85
CA PHE A 449 -32.74 26.50 8.88
C PHE A 449 -32.35 27.76 8.09
N GLU A 450 -33.33 28.62 7.73
CA GLU A 450 -33.09 29.92 7.08
C GLU A 450 -32.33 30.91 7.97
N LYS A 451 -32.45 30.81 9.28
CA LYS A 451 -31.70 31.62 10.25
C LYS A 451 -30.31 31.06 10.58
N LEU A 452 -30.04 29.79 10.30
CA LEU A 452 -28.80 29.12 10.64
C LEU A 452 -27.54 29.84 10.09
N PRO A 453 -27.52 30.42 8.87
CA PRO A 453 -26.35 31.13 8.36
C PRO A 453 -25.87 32.32 9.22
N HIS A 454 -26.75 32.95 9.99
CA HIS A 454 -26.35 34.04 10.89
C HIS A 454 -25.50 33.51 12.06
N ARG A 455 -25.93 32.42 12.69
CA ARG A 455 -25.14 31.76 13.76
C ARG A 455 -23.84 31.20 13.27
N LEU A 456 -23.87 30.57 12.09
CA LEU A 456 -22.67 29.97 11.50
C LEU A 456 -21.58 31.02 11.19
N ARG A 457 -21.95 32.24 10.79
CA ARG A 457 -20.97 33.31 10.53
C ARG A 457 -20.24 33.76 11.78
N ASP A 458 -20.90 33.68 12.94
CA ASP A 458 -20.32 34.08 14.23
C ASP A 458 -19.52 32.93 14.88
N THR A 459 -19.51 31.74 14.24
CA THR A 459 -18.77 30.58 14.75
C THR A 459 -17.27 30.70 14.44
N PRO A 460 -16.39 30.63 15.45
CA PRO A 460 -14.94 30.63 15.22
C PRO A 460 -14.49 29.52 14.26
N GLY A 461 -13.70 29.87 13.26
CA GLY A 461 -13.22 28.93 12.24
C GLY A 461 -14.05 28.94 10.95
N VAL A 462 -15.12 29.75 10.86
CA VAL A 462 -15.93 29.92 9.66
C VAL A 462 -15.52 31.18 8.93
N ALA A 463 -15.13 31.08 7.65
CA ALA A 463 -14.78 32.18 6.78
C ALA A 463 -15.99 32.70 5.97
N GLY A 464 -16.88 31.77 5.59
CA GLY A 464 -18.02 32.11 4.76
C GLY A 464 -19.16 31.09 4.86
N VAL A 465 -20.39 31.56 4.64
CA VAL A 465 -21.61 30.76 4.68
C VAL A 465 -22.49 31.11 3.49
N SER A 466 -22.94 30.10 2.74
CA SER A 466 -23.86 30.30 1.62
C SER A 466 -25.30 30.65 2.11
N ARG A 467 -26.15 31.10 1.19
CA ARG A 467 -27.59 31.09 1.43
C ARG A 467 -28.12 29.68 1.39
N PRO A 468 -29.14 29.32 2.16
CA PRO A 468 -29.81 28.03 2.07
C PRO A 468 -30.39 27.81 0.66
N VAL A 469 -30.15 26.60 0.14
CA VAL A 469 -30.75 26.09 -1.09
C VAL A 469 -31.68 24.96 -0.72
N PHE A 470 -32.94 25.00 -1.19
CA PHE A 470 -33.96 24.02 -0.88
C PHE A 470 -34.25 23.16 -2.10
N ASP A 471 -34.56 21.89 -1.85
CA ASP A 471 -35.14 21.00 -2.86
C ASP A 471 -36.59 21.41 -3.18
N GLY A 472 -37.05 21.09 -4.39
CA GLY A 472 -38.36 21.56 -4.92
C GLY A 472 -39.59 20.99 -4.21
N GLY A 473 -39.48 20.38 -3.01
CA GLY A 473 -40.65 19.88 -2.28
C GLY A 473 -40.42 18.75 -1.28
N HIS A 474 -39.19 18.33 -1.06
CA HIS A 474 -38.89 17.14 -0.23
C HIS A 474 -38.40 17.44 1.19
N GLY A 475 -38.49 18.68 1.66
CA GLY A 475 -38.10 19.06 3.02
C GLY A 475 -36.62 18.98 3.32
N THR A 476 -35.76 19.06 2.28
CA THR A 476 -34.31 19.07 2.43
C THR A 476 -33.73 20.43 2.06
N GLY A 477 -32.84 20.96 2.89
CA GLY A 477 -32.10 22.19 2.61
C GLY A 477 -30.59 21.96 2.72
N VAL A 478 -29.81 22.74 1.96
CA VAL A 478 -28.35 22.67 1.94
C VAL A 478 -27.76 24.05 2.20
N ILE A 479 -26.75 24.10 3.07
CA ILE A 479 -25.91 25.27 3.34
C ILE A 479 -24.45 24.86 3.17
N THR A 480 -23.68 25.65 2.43
CA THR A 480 -22.23 25.48 2.30
C THR A 480 -21.52 26.38 3.31
N VAL A 481 -20.58 25.81 4.07
CA VAL A 481 -19.74 26.51 5.04
C VAL A 481 -18.29 26.41 4.58
N VAL A 482 -17.63 27.54 4.44
CA VAL A 482 -16.21 27.63 4.08
C VAL A 482 -15.42 27.84 5.37
N PRO A 483 -14.50 26.91 5.75
CA PRO A 483 -13.61 27.08 6.89
C PRO A 483 -12.58 28.19 6.68
N THR A 484 -11.96 28.66 7.77
CA THR A 484 -10.80 29.59 7.70
C THR A 484 -9.49 28.87 7.45
N SER A 485 -9.44 27.57 7.71
CA SER A 485 -8.26 26.72 7.61
C SER A 485 -8.40 25.71 6.47
N SER A 486 -7.25 25.14 6.02
CA SER A 486 -7.24 24.15 4.95
C SER A 486 -8.00 22.86 5.31
N PRO A 487 -8.54 22.13 4.33
CA PRO A 487 -9.36 20.93 4.56
C PRO A 487 -8.70 19.87 5.44
N GLN A 488 -7.40 19.67 5.27
CA GLN A 488 -6.60 18.65 5.96
C GLN A 488 -6.06 19.09 7.33
N SER A 489 -6.38 20.32 7.79
CA SER A 489 -5.89 20.83 9.06
C SER A 489 -6.71 20.34 10.24
N ARG A 490 -6.06 20.13 11.40
CA ARG A 490 -6.76 19.78 12.65
C ARG A 490 -7.81 20.83 13.03
N GLN A 491 -7.56 22.10 12.71
CA GLN A 491 -8.51 23.19 12.97
C GLN A 491 -9.83 22.99 12.24
N THR A 492 -9.80 22.43 11.03
CA THR A 492 -11.01 22.11 10.26
C THR A 492 -11.75 20.92 10.86
N SER A 493 -11.03 19.87 11.29
CA SER A 493 -11.64 18.74 12.02
C SER A 493 -12.27 19.20 13.35
N ASP A 494 -11.59 20.06 14.10
CA ASP A 494 -12.13 20.67 15.34
C ASP A 494 -13.39 21.51 15.05
N LEU A 495 -13.45 22.20 13.90
CA LEU A 495 -14.64 22.93 13.47
C LEU A 495 -15.80 21.97 13.16
N VAL A 496 -15.53 20.86 12.45
CA VAL A 496 -16.56 19.84 12.15
C VAL A 496 -17.14 19.28 13.46
N GLU A 497 -16.29 18.94 14.42
CA GLU A 497 -16.74 18.44 15.73
C GLU A 497 -17.55 19.49 16.49
N ARG A 498 -17.10 20.75 16.54
CA ARG A 498 -17.82 21.84 17.17
C ARG A 498 -19.20 22.09 16.51
N LEU A 499 -19.26 22.07 15.19
CA LEU A 499 -20.55 22.18 14.49
C LEU A 499 -21.49 21.07 14.92
N ARG A 500 -21.04 19.82 15.00
CA ARG A 500 -21.84 18.64 15.37
C ARG A 500 -22.30 18.64 16.82
N THR A 501 -21.42 19.03 17.74
CA THR A 501 -21.66 18.87 19.19
C THR A 501 -22.26 20.10 19.86
N GLU A 502 -21.98 21.30 19.34
CA GLU A 502 -22.38 22.56 19.97
C GLU A 502 -23.38 23.36 19.10
N VAL A 503 -22.94 23.77 17.90
CA VAL A 503 -23.66 24.80 17.12
C VAL A 503 -24.98 24.29 16.54
N LEU A 504 -24.98 23.10 15.92
CA LEU A 504 -26.16 22.57 15.25
C LEU A 504 -27.23 22.05 16.24
N PRO A 505 -26.89 21.39 17.35
CA PRO A 505 -27.87 21.01 18.37
C PRO A 505 -28.58 22.22 19.00
N GLU A 506 -27.83 23.30 19.30
CA GLU A 506 -28.41 24.54 19.82
C GLU A 506 -29.34 25.24 18.81
N ALA A 507 -29.01 25.17 17.52
CA ALA A 507 -29.84 25.77 16.46
C ALA A 507 -31.16 25.01 16.24
N GLY A 508 -31.17 23.69 16.47
CA GLY A 508 -32.37 22.87 16.41
C GLY A 508 -33.37 23.13 17.56
N GLY A 509 -32.88 23.46 18.74
CA GLY A 509 -33.64 23.91 19.92
C GLY A 509 -35.01 23.28 20.14
N ALA A 510 -36.08 24.04 19.92
CA ALA A 510 -37.48 23.61 20.09
C ALA A 510 -38.13 23.10 18.79
N THR A 511 -37.34 22.75 17.77
CA THR A 511 -37.80 22.27 16.45
C THR A 511 -37.43 20.82 16.21
N THR A 512 -38.00 20.18 15.17
CA THR A 512 -37.63 18.83 14.72
C THR A 512 -36.50 18.85 13.68
N LEU A 513 -35.92 20.02 13.39
CA LEU A 513 -34.84 20.20 12.45
C LEU A 513 -33.61 19.35 12.79
N ARG A 514 -33.21 18.52 11.86
CA ARG A 514 -31.98 17.75 11.94
C ARG A 514 -31.02 18.24 10.87
N VAL A 515 -29.89 18.76 11.29
CA VAL A 515 -28.84 19.20 10.38
C VAL A 515 -27.62 18.29 10.54
N GLN A 516 -27.12 17.78 9.43
CA GLN A 516 -25.98 16.90 9.38
C GLN A 516 -24.83 17.57 8.65
N VAL A 517 -23.59 17.37 9.16
CA VAL A 517 -22.38 17.87 8.53
C VAL A 517 -21.87 16.83 7.54
N GLY A 518 -21.88 17.19 6.27
CA GLY A 518 -21.39 16.41 5.16
C GLY A 518 -20.38 17.20 4.32
N GLY A 519 -20.16 16.73 3.11
CA GLY A 519 -19.11 17.20 2.19
C GLY A 519 -17.87 16.33 2.27
N ILE A 520 -16.97 16.49 1.29
CA ILE A 520 -15.76 15.64 1.15
C ILE A 520 -14.89 15.70 2.39
N THR A 521 -14.67 16.89 2.95
CA THR A 521 -13.83 17.10 4.15
C THR A 521 -14.37 16.35 5.37
N ALA A 522 -15.67 16.51 5.66
CA ALA A 522 -16.30 15.80 6.78
C ALA A 522 -16.36 14.28 6.56
N GLY A 523 -16.48 13.84 5.30
CA GLY A 523 -16.40 12.43 4.93
C GLY A 523 -15.04 11.81 5.22
N TYR A 524 -13.97 12.54 4.92
CA TYR A 524 -12.61 12.10 5.23
C TYR A 524 -12.32 12.06 6.73
N ASP A 525 -12.83 13.02 7.50
CA ASP A 525 -12.73 13.02 8.96
C ASP A 525 -13.46 11.80 9.56
N ASP A 526 -14.67 11.53 9.12
CA ASP A 526 -15.44 10.35 9.56
C ASP A 526 -14.74 9.04 9.19
N PHE A 527 -14.21 8.95 7.99
CA PHE A 527 -13.44 7.78 7.53
C PHE A 527 -12.20 7.57 8.41
N ALA A 528 -11.43 8.63 8.68
CA ALA A 528 -10.27 8.56 9.56
C ALA A 528 -10.66 8.16 10.99
N ALA A 529 -11.72 8.75 11.55
CA ALA A 529 -12.20 8.45 12.90
C ALA A 529 -12.62 6.98 13.06
N VAL A 530 -13.33 6.43 12.07
CA VAL A 530 -13.74 5.01 12.07
C VAL A 530 -12.53 4.08 12.02
N ILE A 531 -11.54 4.39 11.20
CA ILE A 531 -10.30 3.59 11.13
C ILE A 531 -9.54 3.67 12.45
N VAL A 532 -9.29 4.87 12.97
CA VAL A 532 -8.57 5.07 14.26
C VAL A 532 -9.25 4.30 15.38
N GLY A 533 -10.59 4.38 15.47
CA GLY A 533 -11.35 3.67 16.50
C GLY A 533 -11.24 2.15 16.43
N LYS A 534 -11.09 1.58 15.22
CA LYS A 534 -10.98 0.12 15.01
C LYS A 534 -9.54 -0.39 14.91
N LEU A 535 -8.56 0.48 14.73
CA LEU A 535 -7.17 0.12 14.51
C LEU A 535 -6.56 -0.73 15.65
N PRO A 536 -6.79 -0.42 16.95
CA PRO A 536 -6.27 -1.25 18.04
C PRO A 536 -6.83 -2.68 18.03
N LEU A 537 -8.13 -2.85 17.76
CA LEU A 537 -8.75 -4.16 17.62
C LEU A 537 -8.14 -4.95 16.46
N PHE A 538 -7.98 -4.30 15.30
CA PHE A 538 -7.38 -4.89 14.12
C PHE A 538 -5.94 -5.37 14.39
N ILE A 539 -5.08 -4.51 14.94
CA ILE A 539 -3.69 -4.85 15.29
C ILE A 539 -3.68 -6.01 16.28
N GLY A 540 -4.52 -5.97 17.32
CA GLY A 540 -4.64 -7.03 18.30
C GLY A 540 -5.00 -8.39 17.68
N VAL A 541 -5.95 -8.42 16.76
CA VAL A 541 -6.35 -9.66 16.06
C VAL A 541 -5.24 -10.19 15.17
N VAL A 542 -4.57 -9.34 14.39
CA VAL A 542 -3.47 -9.74 13.50
C VAL A 542 -2.31 -10.34 14.33
N ILE A 543 -1.95 -9.69 15.44
CA ILE A 543 -0.92 -10.21 16.36
C ILE A 543 -1.34 -11.53 16.99
N ALA A 544 -2.59 -11.64 17.42
CA ALA A 544 -3.11 -12.87 18.03
C ALA A 544 -3.08 -14.05 17.06
N LEU A 545 -3.60 -13.85 15.83
CA LEU A 545 -3.59 -14.87 14.78
C LEU A 545 -2.17 -15.34 14.45
N GLY A 546 -1.24 -14.42 14.24
CA GLY A 546 0.14 -14.75 13.98
C GLY A 546 0.83 -15.43 15.16
N SER A 547 0.53 -15.01 16.40
CA SER A 547 1.06 -15.65 17.61
C SER A 547 0.57 -17.10 17.73
N VAL A 548 -0.71 -17.36 17.40
CA VAL A 548 -1.27 -18.73 17.37
C VAL A 548 -0.56 -19.59 16.32
N LEU A 549 -0.35 -19.03 15.12
CA LEU A 549 0.35 -19.76 14.06
C LEU A 549 1.78 -20.13 14.46
N LEU A 550 2.54 -19.20 15.06
CA LEU A 550 3.90 -19.47 15.56
C LEU A 550 3.90 -20.46 16.73
N LEU A 551 2.92 -20.37 17.62
CA LEU A 551 2.75 -21.30 18.73
C LEU A 551 2.53 -22.74 18.22
N LEU A 552 1.68 -22.90 17.21
CA LEU A 552 1.44 -24.20 16.54
C LEU A 552 2.70 -24.72 15.82
N ALA A 553 3.45 -23.81 15.19
CA ALA A 553 4.64 -24.13 14.41
C ALA A 553 5.83 -24.58 15.27
N PHE A 554 6.12 -23.87 16.36
CA PHE A 554 7.35 -24.02 17.16
C PHE A 554 7.12 -24.59 18.56
N ARG A 555 5.87 -24.75 18.98
CA ARG A 555 5.52 -25.28 20.32
C ARG A 555 6.31 -24.57 21.45
N SER A 556 6.29 -23.24 21.42
CA SER A 556 6.97 -22.35 22.37
C SER A 556 6.15 -21.08 22.57
N ILE A 557 6.07 -20.55 23.79
CA ILE A 557 5.45 -19.25 24.08
C ILE A 557 6.45 -18.10 23.84
N GLY A 558 7.74 -18.36 24.09
CA GLY A 558 8.78 -17.33 23.96
C GLY A 558 8.97 -16.81 22.52
N ILE A 559 8.77 -17.67 21.51
CA ILE A 559 8.93 -17.30 20.09
C ILE A 559 7.81 -16.37 19.61
N PRO A 560 6.51 -16.68 19.79
CA PRO A 560 5.42 -15.79 19.43
C PRO A 560 5.48 -14.43 20.14
N LEU A 561 5.78 -14.41 21.44
CA LEU A 561 5.85 -13.17 22.20
C LEU A 561 6.95 -12.23 21.69
N LYS A 562 8.13 -12.76 21.39
CA LYS A 562 9.22 -11.98 20.77
C LYS A 562 8.83 -11.49 19.38
N ALA A 563 8.23 -12.36 18.57
CA ALA A 563 7.78 -12.00 17.22
C ALA A 563 6.75 -10.87 17.25
N ALA A 564 5.78 -10.94 18.14
CA ALA A 564 4.78 -9.88 18.33
C ALA A 564 5.43 -8.54 18.69
N LEU A 565 6.31 -8.53 19.68
CA LEU A 565 7.02 -7.31 20.10
C LEU A 565 7.87 -6.72 18.98
N MET A 566 8.59 -7.57 18.24
CA MET A 566 9.43 -7.13 17.13
C MET A 566 8.63 -6.59 15.96
N ASN A 567 7.50 -7.22 15.63
CA ASN A 567 6.62 -6.76 14.57
C ASN A 567 6.02 -5.37 14.92
N VAL A 568 5.59 -5.18 16.17
CA VAL A 568 5.13 -3.87 16.65
C VAL A 568 6.25 -2.83 16.54
N ALA A 569 7.47 -3.17 16.94
CA ALA A 569 8.62 -2.27 16.82
C ALA A 569 8.95 -1.94 15.36
N ALA A 570 8.93 -2.93 14.46
CA ALA A 570 9.16 -2.73 13.02
C ALA A 570 8.13 -1.78 12.41
N VAL A 571 6.86 -2.03 12.70
CA VAL A 571 5.74 -1.20 12.24
C VAL A 571 5.89 0.23 12.78
N ALA A 572 6.07 0.39 14.09
CA ALA A 572 6.21 1.72 14.69
C ALA A 572 7.41 2.49 14.11
N SER A 573 8.57 1.85 13.96
CA SER A 573 9.76 2.50 13.39
C SER A 573 9.56 2.87 11.93
N SER A 574 8.89 2.02 11.15
CA SER A 574 8.57 2.30 9.75
C SER A 574 7.61 3.49 9.63
N PHE A 575 6.56 3.54 10.47
CA PHE A 575 5.67 4.69 10.53
C PHE A 575 6.38 5.96 10.97
N GLY A 576 7.33 5.88 11.90
CA GLY A 576 8.13 7.03 12.27
C GLY A 576 8.89 7.63 11.09
N ILE A 577 9.43 6.79 10.20
CA ILE A 577 10.09 7.26 8.96
C ILE A 577 9.05 7.87 8.01
N VAL A 578 7.89 7.24 7.82
CA VAL A 578 6.80 7.77 6.98
C VAL A 578 6.34 9.13 7.49
N VAL A 579 6.15 9.29 8.79
CA VAL A 579 5.81 10.59 9.42
C VAL A 579 6.89 11.63 9.16
N ALA A 580 8.16 11.28 9.35
CA ALA A 580 9.26 12.20 9.12
C ALA A 580 9.34 12.68 7.65
N VAL A 581 9.13 11.78 6.70
CA VAL A 581 9.20 12.12 5.27
C VAL A 581 7.95 12.85 4.81
N PHE A 582 6.76 12.33 5.07
CA PHE A 582 5.52 12.84 4.46
C PHE A 582 4.79 13.86 5.31
N GLN A 583 4.82 13.74 6.64
CA GLN A 583 4.11 14.67 7.52
C GLN A 583 4.99 15.85 7.93
N TRP A 584 6.30 15.61 8.20
CA TRP A 584 7.25 16.68 8.51
C TRP A 584 7.97 17.22 7.27
N GLY A 585 7.82 16.57 6.11
CA GLY A 585 8.38 17.02 4.84
C GLY A 585 9.90 16.76 4.67
N TRP A 586 10.51 15.89 5.50
CA TRP A 586 11.95 15.63 5.40
C TRP A 586 12.31 14.93 4.08
N GLY A 587 12.79 15.72 3.13
CA GLY A 587 13.21 15.23 1.82
C GLY A 587 12.06 14.95 0.82
N SER A 588 10.80 15.22 1.17
CA SER A 588 9.66 14.98 0.28
C SER A 588 9.76 15.80 -1.01
N GLU A 589 10.11 17.06 -0.93
CA GLU A 589 10.31 17.94 -2.11
C GLU A 589 11.48 17.47 -2.98
N LEU A 590 12.60 17.02 -2.37
CA LEU A 590 13.77 16.49 -3.09
C LEU A 590 13.41 15.23 -3.88
N LEU A 591 12.49 14.41 -3.35
CA LEU A 591 12.01 13.19 -3.99
C LEU A 591 10.85 13.46 -4.98
N GLY A 592 10.40 14.72 -5.13
CA GLY A 592 9.28 15.06 -6.00
C GLY A 592 7.92 14.58 -5.50
N LEU A 593 7.79 14.32 -4.18
CA LEU A 593 6.58 13.77 -3.56
C LEU A 593 5.60 14.83 -3.06
N GLY A 594 5.83 16.09 -3.39
CA GLY A 594 5.00 17.21 -2.97
C GLY A 594 5.32 17.73 -1.57
N SER A 595 4.43 18.57 -1.03
CA SER A 595 4.61 19.21 0.27
C SER A 595 4.20 18.32 1.45
N ALA A 596 4.59 18.73 2.67
CA ALA A 596 4.17 18.10 3.92
C ALA A 596 2.65 18.02 4.03
N GLY A 597 2.14 16.92 4.60
CA GLY A 597 0.71 16.70 4.76
C GLY A 597 0.40 15.45 5.61
N PRO A 598 -0.87 15.18 5.89
CA PRO A 598 -1.28 14.05 6.72
C PRO A 598 -0.91 12.70 6.10
N ILE A 599 -0.97 11.67 6.90
CA ILE A 599 -0.80 10.28 6.47
C ILE A 599 -2.17 9.67 6.21
N GLU A 600 -2.32 9.02 5.06
CA GLU A 600 -3.58 8.39 4.66
C GLU A 600 -4.11 7.43 5.73
N PRO A 601 -5.40 7.52 6.14
CA PRO A 601 -5.93 6.74 7.25
C PRO A 601 -5.88 5.23 7.05
N PHE A 602 -5.97 4.75 5.81
CA PHE A 602 -5.92 3.32 5.48
C PHE A 602 -4.48 2.77 5.40
N LEU A 603 -3.47 3.64 5.30
CA LEU A 603 -2.07 3.23 5.21
C LEU A 603 -1.63 2.34 6.39
N PRO A 604 -1.90 2.69 7.67
CA PRO A 604 -1.57 1.83 8.81
C PRO A 604 -2.17 0.43 8.70
N VAL A 605 -3.43 0.34 8.30
CA VAL A 605 -4.13 -0.95 8.21
C VAL A 605 -3.48 -1.86 7.17
N ILE A 606 -3.24 -1.33 5.98
CA ILE A 606 -2.65 -2.09 4.87
C ILE A 606 -1.18 -2.44 5.19
N MET A 607 -0.40 -1.46 5.65
CA MET A 607 1.00 -1.70 6.00
C MET A 607 1.17 -2.73 7.11
N VAL A 608 0.37 -2.66 8.19
CA VAL A 608 0.41 -3.66 9.27
C VAL A 608 0.11 -5.05 8.72
N SER A 609 -0.92 -5.20 7.87
CA SER A 609 -1.27 -6.49 7.26
C SER A 609 -0.12 -7.07 6.44
N VAL A 610 0.45 -6.25 5.56
CA VAL A 610 1.53 -6.68 4.66
C VAL A 610 2.80 -6.98 5.45
N LEU A 611 3.22 -6.07 6.33
CA LEU A 611 4.45 -6.23 7.12
C LEU A 611 4.37 -7.40 8.07
N PHE A 612 3.21 -7.59 8.72
CA PHE A 612 3.03 -8.74 9.60
C PHE A 612 3.16 -10.05 8.83
N GLY A 613 2.54 -10.15 7.66
CA GLY A 613 2.68 -11.31 6.78
C GLY A 613 4.13 -11.55 6.36
N LEU A 614 4.80 -10.55 5.80
CA LEU A 614 6.19 -10.64 5.33
C LEU A 614 7.19 -10.91 6.46
N SER A 615 7.00 -10.30 7.62
CA SER A 615 7.89 -10.51 8.77
C SER A 615 7.78 -11.93 9.33
N MET A 616 6.57 -12.50 9.35
CA MET A 616 6.35 -13.86 9.83
C MET A 616 7.08 -14.91 9.00
N ASP A 617 7.13 -14.76 7.70
CA ASP A 617 7.74 -15.72 6.78
C ASP A 617 9.22 -15.93 7.09
N TYR A 618 9.96 -14.86 7.23
CA TYR A 618 11.37 -14.91 7.56
C TYR A 618 11.62 -15.35 9.00
N GLN A 619 10.72 -14.97 9.93
CA GLN A 619 10.79 -15.44 11.31
C GLN A 619 10.70 -16.97 11.36
N VAL A 620 9.73 -17.52 10.64
CA VAL A 620 9.56 -18.98 10.55
C VAL A 620 10.80 -19.62 9.95
N PHE A 621 11.36 -19.07 8.87
CA PHE A 621 12.54 -19.63 8.22
C PHE A 621 13.80 -19.60 9.11
N LEU A 622 14.06 -18.47 9.78
CA LEU A 622 15.20 -18.31 10.68
C LEU A 622 15.08 -19.23 11.90
N VAL A 623 13.92 -19.19 12.55
CA VAL A 623 13.69 -19.95 13.79
C VAL A 623 13.59 -21.45 13.53
N SER A 624 13.06 -21.89 12.37
CA SER A 624 13.02 -23.30 11.99
C SER A 624 14.42 -23.93 11.96
N ARG A 625 15.40 -23.22 11.35
CA ARG A 625 16.79 -23.72 11.31
C ARG A 625 17.45 -23.72 12.68
N MET A 626 17.16 -22.73 13.54
CA MET A 626 17.63 -22.71 14.92
C MET A 626 16.99 -23.84 15.73
N TYR A 627 15.71 -24.14 15.49
CA TYR A 627 14.97 -25.20 16.17
C TYR A 627 15.48 -26.59 15.80
N GLU A 628 15.79 -26.84 14.52
CA GLU A 628 16.41 -28.11 14.06
C GLU A 628 17.74 -28.37 14.79
N GLU A 629 18.64 -27.38 14.81
CA GLU A 629 19.94 -27.52 15.49
C GLU A 629 19.76 -27.65 17.00
N TRP A 630 18.76 -26.99 17.59
CA TRP A 630 18.40 -27.17 19.01
C TRP A 630 17.92 -28.59 19.32
N GLN A 631 17.09 -29.17 18.46
CA GLN A 631 16.63 -30.55 18.66
C GLN A 631 17.76 -31.56 18.59
N LEU A 632 18.79 -31.31 17.79
CA LEU A 632 19.94 -32.19 17.64
C LEU A 632 20.95 -32.05 18.75
N THR A 633 21.17 -30.84 19.26
CA THR A 633 22.30 -30.52 20.16
C THR A 633 21.93 -30.15 21.56
N HIS A 634 20.69 -29.68 21.79
CA HIS A 634 20.21 -29.03 23.00
C HIS A 634 21.09 -27.85 23.48
N ASP A 635 21.94 -27.31 22.58
CA ASP A 635 22.77 -26.13 22.83
C ASP A 635 22.19 -24.92 22.12
N ASN A 636 21.57 -24.00 22.91
CA ASN A 636 20.96 -22.78 22.38
C ASN A 636 21.98 -21.86 21.70
N ARG A 637 23.21 -21.76 22.24
CA ARG A 637 24.23 -20.87 21.63
C ARG A 637 24.61 -21.35 20.25
N ARG A 638 24.85 -22.65 20.13
CA ARG A 638 25.17 -23.30 18.86
C ARG A 638 24.00 -23.20 17.87
N ALA A 639 22.77 -23.45 18.32
CA ALA A 639 21.57 -23.37 17.52
C ALA A 639 21.38 -21.98 16.89
N VAL A 640 21.50 -20.91 17.68
CA VAL A 640 21.40 -19.53 17.21
C VAL A 640 22.53 -19.19 16.24
N ARG A 641 23.77 -19.55 16.55
CA ARG A 641 24.94 -19.28 15.72
C ARG A 641 24.86 -19.95 14.35
N VAL A 642 24.53 -21.23 14.32
CA VAL A 642 24.44 -22.02 13.07
C VAL A 642 23.23 -21.55 12.25
N GLY A 643 22.06 -21.39 12.87
CA GLY A 643 20.86 -20.92 12.20
C GLY A 643 21.05 -19.54 11.56
N LEU A 644 21.64 -18.60 12.27
CA LEU A 644 21.95 -17.27 11.72
C LEU A 644 22.97 -17.33 10.56
N ALA A 645 24.05 -18.10 10.69
CA ALA A 645 25.08 -18.21 9.68
C ALA A 645 24.57 -18.84 8.37
N GLU A 646 23.66 -19.82 8.45
CA GLU A 646 23.11 -20.50 7.28
C GLU A 646 22.03 -19.68 6.56
N THR A 647 21.21 -18.92 7.30
CA THR A 647 20.04 -18.24 6.75
C THR A 647 20.31 -16.81 6.33
N SER A 648 21.26 -16.10 6.97
CA SER A 648 21.48 -14.67 6.76
C SER A 648 21.79 -14.29 5.31
N ARG A 649 22.51 -15.14 4.55
CA ARG A 649 22.81 -14.82 3.14
C ARG A 649 21.54 -14.78 2.29
N VAL A 650 20.61 -15.70 2.50
CA VAL A 650 19.37 -15.79 1.74
C VAL A 650 18.44 -14.65 2.16
N ILE A 651 18.27 -14.45 3.47
CA ILE A 651 17.43 -13.38 4.03
C ILE A 651 17.90 -12.01 3.55
N ASN A 652 19.21 -11.72 3.63
CA ASN A 652 19.75 -10.42 3.21
C ASN A 652 19.60 -10.20 1.69
N SER A 653 19.77 -11.23 0.86
CA SER A 653 19.54 -11.10 -0.58
C SER A 653 18.09 -10.82 -0.89
N ALA A 654 17.17 -11.50 -0.24
CA ALA A 654 15.74 -11.29 -0.37
C ALA A 654 15.33 -9.89 0.08
N ALA A 655 15.83 -9.44 1.24
CA ALA A 655 15.57 -8.10 1.75
C ALA A 655 16.04 -7.01 0.79
N VAL A 656 17.27 -7.11 0.25
CA VAL A 656 17.78 -6.13 -0.72
C VAL A 656 16.92 -6.08 -1.99
N ILE A 657 16.44 -7.23 -2.47
CA ILE A 657 15.54 -7.28 -3.63
C ILE A 657 14.23 -6.57 -3.30
N MET A 658 13.60 -6.87 -2.16
CA MET A 658 12.35 -6.24 -1.76
C MET A 658 12.49 -4.75 -1.52
N ILE A 659 13.59 -4.32 -0.88
CA ILE A 659 13.88 -2.88 -0.69
C ILE A 659 14.01 -2.19 -2.06
N ALA A 660 14.68 -2.82 -3.02
CA ALA A 660 14.81 -2.27 -4.36
C ALA A 660 13.47 -2.22 -5.11
N VAL A 661 12.64 -3.25 -4.99
CA VAL A 661 11.31 -3.30 -5.61
C VAL A 661 10.39 -2.25 -4.97
N PHE A 662 10.26 -2.24 -3.65
CA PHE A 662 9.39 -1.28 -2.96
C PHE A 662 9.89 0.16 -3.11
N GLY A 663 11.21 0.37 -3.01
CA GLY A 663 11.84 1.67 -3.20
C GLY A 663 11.65 2.26 -4.60
N ALA A 664 11.52 1.42 -5.63
CA ALA A 664 11.26 1.90 -6.99
C ALA A 664 9.88 2.58 -7.11
N PHE A 665 8.89 2.16 -6.32
CA PHE A 665 7.55 2.77 -6.32
C PHE A 665 7.54 4.19 -5.71
N VAL A 666 8.61 4.61 -5.03
CA VAL A 666 8.79 6.02 -4.62
C VAL A 666 8.84 6.95 -5.84
N LEU A 667 9.29 6.42 -6.99
CA LEU A 667 9.38 7.15 -8.25
C LEU A 667 8.06 7.18 -9.03
N SER A 668 6.96 6.68 -8.46
CA SER A 668 5.65 6.62 -9.13
C SER A 668 5.06 8.00 -9.42
N GLY A 669 5.47 9.03 -8.68
CA GLY A 669 4.84 10.36 -8.72
C GLY A 669 3.49 10.43 -7.99
N ASP A 670 2.94 9.30 -7.56
CA ASP A 670 1.75 9.22 -6.72
C ASP A 670 2.16 9.19 -5.25
N ARG A 671 1.60 10.10 -4.44
CA ARG A 671 1.94 10.24 -3.02
C ARG A 671 1.57 9.01 -2.20
N ILE A 672 0.40 8.42 -2.45
CA ILE A 672 -0.11 7.26 -1.71
C ILE A 672 0.80 6.05 -1.97
N ILE A 673 1.12 5.80 -3.23
CA ILE A 673 2.00 4.70 -3.65
C ILE A 673 3.41 4.90 -3.10
N ALA A 674 3.92 6.14 -3.11
CA ALA A 674 5.22 6.44 -2.54
C ALA A 674 5.27 6.25 -1.01
N MET A 675 4.17 6.54 -0.29
CA MET A 675 4.04 6.22 1.14
C MET A 675 4.18 4.71 1.39
N PHE A 676 3.49 3.87 0.60
CA PHE A 676 3.66 2.42 0.65
C PHE A 676 5.09 2.00 0.29
N GLY A 677 5.66 2.58 -0.76
CA GLY A 677 7.02 2.29 -1.21
C GLY A 677 8.06 2.53 -0.13
N ILE A 678 8.09 3.72 0.46
CA ILE A 678 9.02 4.09 1.55
C ILE A 678 8.71 3.27 2.80
N GLY A 679 7.44 3.20 3.20
CA GLY A 679 7.05 2.50 4.42
C GLY A 679 7.44 1.02 4.40
N LEU A 680 7.13 0.31 3.31
CA LEU A 680 7.46 -1.12 3.17
C LEU A 680 8.97 -1.34 2.96
N ALA A 681 9.65 -0.51 2.16
CA ALA A 681 11.09 -0.64 1.96
C ALA A 681 11.86 -0.44 3.28
N CYS A 682 11.52 0.60 4.05
CA CYS A 682 12.14 0.86 5.35
C CYS A 682 11.81 -0.23 6.37
N ALA A 683 10.57 -0.71 6.39
CA ALA A 683 10.17 -1.79 7.29
C ALA A 683 10.95 -3.08 7.00
N VAL A 684 11.09 -3.46 5.72
CA VAL A 684 11.90 -4.63 5.32
C VAL A 684 13.37 -4.42 5.67
N ALA A 685 13.91 -3.22 5.46
CA ALA A 685 15.29 -2.90 5.82
C ALA A 685 15.52 -3.04 7.33
N LEU A 686 14.63 -2.49 8.15
CA LEU A 686 14.71 -2.57 9.62
C LEU A 686 14.52 -4.01 10.09
N ASP A 687 13.56 -4.74 9.53
CA ASP A 687 13.29 -6.13 9.89
C ASP A 687 14.50 -7.02 9.54
N ALA A 688 15.03 -6.95 8.34
CA ALA A 688 16.14 -7.79 7.91
C ALA A 688 17.46 -7.42 8.61
N PHE A 689 17.84 -6.14 8.62
CA PHE A 689 19.19 -5.73 9.05
C PHE A 689 19.29 -5.37 10.53
N VAL A 690 18.22 -4.91 11.17
CA VAL A 690 18.25 -4.56 12.60
C VAL A 690 17.62 -5.66 13.45
N LEU A 691 16.39 -6.08 13.14
CA LEU A 691 15.70 -7.06 13.97
C LEU A 691 16.32 -8.45 13.84
N ARG A 692 16.47 -8.98 12.64
CA ARG A 692 16.88 -10.38 12.42
C ARG A 692 18.37 -10.63 12.52
N THR A 693 19.20 -9.65 12.13
CA THR A 693 20.65 -9.84 12.21
C THR A 693 21.24 -9.42 13.54
N LEU A 694 20.52 -8.59 14.34
CA LEU A 694 21.00 -8.08 15.64
C LEU A 694 20.06 -8.45 16.78
N LEU A 695 18.81 -7.95 16.78
CA LEU A 695 17.95 -8.01 17.96
C LEU A 695 17.45 -9.44 18.25
N VAL A 696 16.98 -10.18 17.25
CA VAL A 696 16.49 -11.56 17.41
C VAL A 696 17.57 -12.47 17.96
N PRO A 697 18.78 -12.58 17.33
CA PRO A 697 19.83 -13.43 17.85
C PRO A 697 20.31 -12.98 19.24
N ALA A 698 20.44 -11.67 19.48
CA ALA A 698 20.83 -11.12 20.77
C ALA A 698 19.86 -11.57 21.88
N LEU A 699 18.54 -11.39 21.66
CA LEU A 699 17.52 -11.84 22.61
C LEU A 699 17.50 -13.36 22.78
N MET A 700 17.71 -14.14 21.71
CA MET A 700 17.80 -15.60 21.80
C MET A 700 19.02 -16.07 22.60
N HIS A 701 20.15 -15.38 22.50
CA HIS A 701 21.31 -15.64 23.34
C HIS A 701 21.07 -15.28 24.82
N LEU A 702 20.35 -14.15 25.09
CA LEU A 702 20.05 -13.69 26.43
C LEU A 702 19.03 -14.58 27.17
N LEU A 703 17.98 -15.02 26.46
CA LEU A 703 16.93 -15.88 27.03
C LEU A 703 17.33 -17.35 27.15
N GLY A 704 18.35 -17.81 26.40
CA GLY A 704 18.85 -19.18 26.49
C GLY A 704 17.77 -20.23 26.25
N GLY A 705 17.65 -21.19 27.16
CA GLY A 705 16.67 -22.30 27.09
C GLY A 705 15.21 -21.85 27.20
N ALA A 706 14.94 -20.69 27.79
CA ALA A 706 13.57 -20.16 27.90
C ALA A 706 12.92 -19.85 26.52
N ASN A 707 13.72 -19.73 25.49
CA ASN A 707 13.20 -19.58 24.11
C ASN A 707 12.33 -20.75 23.66
N TRP A 708 12.59 -21.95 24.19
CA TRP A 708 12.00 -23.22 23.75
C TRP A 708 10.98 -23.75 24.76
N TRP A 709 10.64 -22.96 25.79
CA TRP A 709 9.76 -23.38 26.84
C TRP A 709 8.29 -23.38 26.42
N LEU A 710 7.61 -24.50 26.77
CA LEU A 710 6.17 -24.68 26.63
C LEU A 710 5.61 -25.32 27.88
N PRO A 711 4.51 -24.81 28.49
CA PRO A 711 3.85 -25.47 29.62
C PRO A 711 3.32 -26.85 29.24
N SER A 712 3.44 -27.83 30.12
CA SER A 712 3.04 -29.22 29.87
C SER A 712 1.55 -29.40 29.59
N TRP A 713 0.69 -28.54 30.16
CA TRP A 713 -0.74 -28.56 29.89
C TRP A 713 -1.04 -28.14 28.44
N LEU A 714 -0.36 -27.13 27.92
CA LEU A 714 -0.53 -26.62 26.57
C LEU A 714 0.07 -27.59 25.53
N ASP A 715 1.16 -28.28 25.89
CA ASP A 715 1.81 -29.28 25.03
C ASP A 715 0.88 -30.47 24.70
N ARG A 716 -0.05 -30.82 25.61
CA ARG A 716 -1.05 -31.89 25.39
C ARG A 716 -2.16 -31.51 24.41
N TRP A 717 -2.49 -30.21 24.33
CA TRP A 717 -3.60 -29.72 23.49
C TRP A 717 -3.16 -29.36 22.06
N LEU A 718 -1.88 -29.06 21.85
CA LEU A 718 -1.39 -28.60 20.57
C LEU A 718 -1.14 -29.78 19.60
N PRO A 719 -1.66 -29.71 18.36
CA PRO A 719 -1.37 -30.71 17.32
C PRO A 719 0.13 -30.68 16.97
N ARG A 720 0.69 -31.83 16.62
CA ARG A 720 2.09 -31.94 16.16
C ARG A 720 2.15 -31.68 14.67
N ILE A 721 2.28 -30.41 14.30
CA ILE A 721 2.44 -29.96 12.91
C ILE A 721 3.93 -29.76 12.66
N SER A 722 4.58 -30.62 11.89
CA SER A 722 5.96 -30.43 11.48
C SER A 722 6.02 -29.63 10.17
N ILE A 723 6.66 -28.47 10.20
CA ILE A 723 6.85 -27.59 9.02
C ILE A 723 7.89 -28.21 8.08
N GLU A 724 8.93 -28.85 8.62
CA GLU A 724 9.91 -29.61 7.85
C GLU A 724 9.85 -31.10 8.24
N PRO A 725 9.98 -32.03 7.26
CA PRO A 725 10.13 -33.43 7.58
C PRO A 725 11.44 -33.63 8.38
N PRO A 726 11.47 -34.55 9.36
CA PRO A 726 12.70 -34.88 10.05
C PRO A 726 13.78 -35.23 9.01
N PRO A 727 15.05 -34.81 9.24
CA PRO A 727 16.14 -35.19 8.34
C PRO A 727 16.16 -36.71 8.23
N GLU A 728 16.07 -37.23 7.01
CA GLU A 728 16.32 -38.63 6.78
C GLU A 728 17.68 -38.98 7.40
N PRO A 729 17.77 -39.96 8.29
CA PRO A 729 19.05 -40.37 8.81
C PRO A 729 19.94 -40.67 7.60
N ALA A 730 21.10 -40.01 7.56
CA ALA A 730 22.10 -40.22 6.51
C ALA A 730 22.30 -41.74 6.40
N GLY A 731 21.70 -42.32 5.37
CA GLY A 731 21.78 -43.75 5.16
C GLY A 731 23.24 -44.11 5.06
N VAL A 732 23.73 -44.80 6.10
CA VAL A 732 24.95 -45.58 6.01
C VAL A 732 24.69 -46.53 4.87
N ARG A 733 25.16 -46.22 3.67
CA ARG A 733 25.33 -47.22 2.64
C ARG A 733 26.38 -48.21 3.20
N LEU A 734 25.90 -49.30 3.82
CA LEU A 734 26.73 -50.47 4.00
C LEU A 734 27.27 -50.79 2.62
N PRO A 735 28.59 -50.97 2.46
CA PRO A 735 29.14 -51.46 1.20
C PRO A 735 28.43 -52.79 0.89
N GLY A 736 27.82 -52.86 -0.28
CA GLY A 736 27.23 -54.11 -0.75
C GLY A 736 28.28 -55.20 -0.76
N PRO A 737 27.89 -56.51 -0.59
CA PRO A 737 28.84 -57.61 -0.61
C PRO A 737 29.63 -57.57 -1.94
N GLN A 738 30.94 -57.50 -1.85
CA GLN A 738 31.82 -57.71 -3.00
C GLN A 738 31.62 -59.15 -3.47
N ASP A 739 30.94 -59.32 -4.59
CA ASP A 739 30.91 -60.55 -5.33
C ASP A 739 32.33 -60.81 -5.83
N GLY A 740 32.88 -61.90 -5.34
CA GLY A 740 33.99 -62.52 -6.00
C GLY A 740 35.30 -62.77 -5.22
N GLU A 741 35.27 -63.52 -4.14
CA GLU A 741 36.42 -64.39 -3.77
C GLU A 741 35.93 -65.78 -3.52
N LYS A 742 36.26 -66.67 -4.45
CA LYS A 742 36.13 -68.12 -4.29
C LYS A 742 37.17 -68.61 -3.26
N PRO A 743 36.81 -69.47 -2.29
CA PRO A 743 37.79 -70.03 -1.41
C PRO A 743 38.68 -71.06 -2.19
N LEU A 744 39.97 -70.80 -2.20
CA LEU A 744 40.97 -71.81 -2.57
C LEU A 744 40.99 -72.87 -1.49
N VAL A 745 40.51 -74.08 -1.84
CA VAL A 745 40.72 -75.31 -1.10
C VAL A 745 42.17 -75.65 -1.26
N GLN A 746 42.95 -75.71 -0.17
CA GLN A 746 44.21 -76.45 -0.11
C GLN A 746 43.97 -77.84 0.55
N VAL A 747 44.50 -78.80 -0.18
CA VAL A 747 44.69 -80.16 0.22
C VAL A 747 45.68 -80.35 1.38
#